data_59a00f6e434944cc441f08e931ef1d18
#
_entry.id   59a00f6e434944cc441f08e931ef1d18
#
_cell.length_a   1.000
_cell.length_b   1.000
_cell.length_c   1.000
_cell.angle_alpha   90.00
_cell.angle_beta   90.00
_cell.angle_gamma   90.00
#
_symmetry.space_group_name_H-M   'P 1'
#
loop_
_entity.id
_entity.type
_entity.pdbx_description
1 polymer ?
#
loop_
_entity_poly.entity_id
_entity_poly.type
_entity_poly.pdbx_seq_one_letter_code
_entity_poly.pdbx_strand_id
1 'polypeptide(L)'
;MKRLFVLFLCAIPVFGQSTSGELRLKVTDPAGLAVKTSVQIISQANQYRNTLTTSDQGTLNVQRLPFGIYRLEISQPGFASVSESVEIRSTIPTEYTLQLKVSPVSAAVTVTAASTLIDPEQAGSVSQIGSDVIQNRVSSIPGRSVQDLVNSQPGWLYEGNAVLHPRGSEYQTQFVVDGIPLTDNRSPSFGPEVDADDVESMSIYTAGIPAEYGRKMGGVVELNTLQDSQAGFHGQAVLSGGSFDSAGAFAQGQYVWGKNTFGASASGSMTDHYLNPVVPQNYSNSGTLGDFSVHYSRDLTPNDRLSFIVRHEVSHYDIPNELVQEEAGQVQRADNIETMGIASYQHTFSSNVVADFRGMVRDDQNDFDSNPNSTPIEVFQHNSFREGYFKGALTVHHGRHEFKVGVESDNYSLHENFSYIITDDSQFDPSTPTPFSFAGTHPDIEQSAFVQDLIHLGNWTVSAGLRWDHYHLLLDQNAVDPRLSISRYFHSADLVLHFSYDRVFQTPSFENILLSSSTAATNLQTGTLQLPVRPSVGNYFEAGLTKAFFKNLRLSTNYFRRDVNNYADDNQVTNTTIGFPIAFQKAIIYGAEGKLDVPDWHRFSGFLSYSWSVGNAFYPVTGGLFLGAQGMIPTSGHFPDSQDQRNTVRGRVRYQVASRLWVAAGIQYDTGLPFQFQCDSRLTLQQCIQGEVQTYGQQVIDRINFNLGRIYPSFQVSASAGADVYKSEHLKMSLQIDGQNLTNVLDVIDFGGLFSGNAIGPPRSVSARLKIGF
;
A
#
# COMPACT_ATOMS: atom_id res chain seq x y z
N MET A 1 -9.13 3.70 51.71
CA MET A 1 -9.24 5.16 51.44
C MET A 1 -9.33 5.32 49.92
N LYS A 2 -10.55 5.61 49.41
CA LYS A 2 -10.84 5.79 48.00
C LYS A 2 -10.33 7.19 47.59
N ARG A 3 -9.32 7.26 46.71
CA ARG A 3 -8.98 8.52 46.03
C ARG A 3 -9.74 8.56 44.72
N LEU A 4 -10.77 9.39 44.70
CA LEU A 4 -11.51 9.79 43.51
C LEU A 4 -10.59 10.73 42.71
N PHE A 5 -10.11 10.27 41.56
CA PHE A 5 -9.39 11.10 40.59
C PHE A 5 -10.46 11.80 39.74
N VAL A 6 -10.76 13.04 40.08
CA VAL A 6 -11.56 13.92 39.24
C VAL A 6 -10.69 14.34 38.07
N LEU A 7 -10.90 13.70 36.92
CA LEU A 7 -10.32 14.16 35.64
C LEU A 7 -11.02 15.49 35.27
N PHE A 8 -10.32 16.59 35.46
CA PHE A 8 -10.68 17.85 34.84
C PHE A 8 -10.42 17.71 33.33
N LEU A 9 -11.45 17.31 32.56
CA LEU A 9 -11.43 17.42 31.11
C LEU A 9 -11.40 18.92 30.76
N CYS A 10 -10.21 19.49 30.60
CA CYS A 10 -10.09 20.68 29.78
C CYS A 10 -10.46 20.24 28.35
N ALA A 11 -11.69 20.56 27.92
CA ALA A 11 -12.12 20.41 26.53
C ALA A 11 -11.33 21.38 25.66
N ILE A 12 -10.10 21.00 25.32
CA ILE A 12 -9.40 21.58 24.18
C ILE A 12 -10.05 20.94 22.95
N PRO A 13 -10.65 21.69 22.04
CA PRO A 13 -11.15 21.11 20.81
C PRO A 13 -9.98 20.49 20.03
N VAL A 14 -10.01 19.18 19.82
CA VAL A 14 -9.03 18.38 19.10
C VAL A 14 -9.66 17.95 17.78
N PHE A 15 -8.92 17.97 16.66
CA PHE A 15 -9.47 18.05 15.32
C PHE A 15 -8.74 17.16 14.29
N GLY A 16 -9.40 16.48 13.37
CA GLY A 16 -8.90 15.38 12.52
C GLY A 16 -9.09 15.41 11.00
N GLN A 17 -8.39 14.59 10.21
CA GLN A 17 -8.39 14.71 8.75
C GLN A 17 -8.34 13.47 7.86
N SER A 18 -8.68 13.72 6.54
CA SER A 18 -8.59 12.89 5.35
C SER A 18 -7.75 13.61 4.28
N THR A 19 -7.11 12.90 3.36
CA THR A 19 -6.39 13.44 2.18
C THR A 19 -7.30 13.58 0.96
N SER A 20 -8.58 13.35 1.12
CA SER A 20 -9.61 13.53 0.11
C SER A 20 -10.61 14.61 0.53
N GLY A 21 -11.13 15.33 -0.44
CA GLY A 21 -12.10 16.39 -0.25
C GLY A 21 -13.50 16.04 -0.70
N GLU A 22 -14.37 17.02 -0.66
CA GLU A 22 -15.79 16.92 -1.02
C GLU A 22 -16.17 18.02 -2.00
N LEU A 23 -16.88 17.68 -3.08
CA LEU A 23 -17.52 18.63 -3.99
C LEU A 23 -19.02 18.69 -3.69
N ARG A 24 -19.52 19.88 -3.35
CA ARG A 24 -20.96 20.19 -3.23
C ARG A 24 -21.38 21.02 -4.43
N LEU A 25 -21.86 20.37 -5.47
CA LEU A 25 -22.28 20.99 -6.71
C LEU A 25 -23.77 21.32 -6.69
N LYS A 26 -24.12 22.53 -7.15
CA LYS A 26 -25.50 22.91 -7.47
C LYS A 26 -25.60 23.32 -8.93
N VAL A 27 -26.54 22.71 -9.67
CA VAL A 27 -26.79 23.03 -11.09
C VAL A 27 -28.12 23.74 -11.22
N THR A 28 -28.11 24.90 -11.87
CA THR A 28 -29.30 25.73 -12.06
C THR A 28 -29.46 26.14 -13.51
N ASP A 29 -30.67 26.49 -13.92
CA ASP A 29 -30.96 27.16 -15.17
C ASP A 29 -30.68 28.67 -15.06
N PRO A 30 -30.84 29.47 -16.17
CA PRO A 30 -30.63 30.93 -16.15
C PRO A 30 -31.56 31.67 -15.21
N ALA A 31 -32.71 31.11 -14.83
CA ALA A 31 -33.64 31.68 -13.87
C ALA A 31 -33.33 31.30 -12.41
N GLY A 32 -32.29 30.47 -12.17
CA GLY A 32 -31.90 29.97 -10.86
C GLY A 32 -32.70 28.75 -10.39
N LEU A 33 -33.51 28.14 -11.27
CA LEU A 33 -34.26 26.93 -10.95
C LEU A 33 -33.33 25.70 -11.02
N ALA A 34 -33.59 24.75 -10.15
CA ALA A 34 -32.83 23.49 -10.08
C ALA A 34 -32.94 22.67 -11.38
N VAL A 35 -31.82 22.10 -11.82
CA VAL A 35 -31.78 21.23 -13.00
C VAL A 35 -31.26 19.86 -12.60
N LYS A 36 -32.09 18.81 -12.86
CA LYS A 36 -31.64 17.42 -12.79
C LYS A 36 -30.92 17.06 -14.07
N THR A 37 -29.63 16.76 -13.98
CA THR A 37 -28.77 16.49 -15.14
C THR A 37 -27.62 15.55 -14.79
N SER A 38 -27.08 14.90 -15.81
CA SER A 38 -25.87 14.08 -15.68
C SER A 38 -24.64 14.99 -15.73
N VAL A 39 -23.73 14.80 -14.78
CA VAL A 39 -22.47 15.50 -14.65
C VAL A 39 -21.33 14.50 -14.77
N GLN A 40 -20.46 14.68 -15.74
CA GLN A 40 -19.22 13.92 -15.84
C GLN A 40 -18.11 14.67 -15.11
N ILE A 41 -17.45 14.01 -14.19
CA ILE A 41 -16.37 14.53 -13.34
C ILE A 41 -15.08 13.83 -13.74
N ILE A 42 -14.09 14.58 -14.20
CA ILE A 42 -12.86 14.03 -14.78
C ILE A 42 -11.64 14.70 -14.16
N SER A 43 -10.69 13.91 -13.65
CA SER A 43 -9.32 14.33 -13.33
C SER A 43 -8.34 13.33 -13.94
N GLN A 44 -7.57 13.75 -14.94
CA GLN A 44 -6.57 12.89 -15.58
C GLN A 44 -5.36 12.66 -14.67
N ALA A 45 -4.99 13.67 -13.85
CA ALA A 45 -3.91 13.54 -12.87
C ALA A 45 -4.23 12.47 -11.81
N ASN A 46 -5.49 12.44 -11.35
CA ASN A 46 -5.97 11.48 -10.35
C ASN A 46 -6.50 10.18 -10.97
N GLN A 47 -6.45 10.03 -12.31
CA GLN A 47 -7.01 8.90 -13.05
C GLN A 47 -8.48 8.64 -12.69
N TYR A 48 -9.22 9.71 -12.37
CA TYR A 48 -10.60 9.68 -11.92
C TYR A 48 -11.54 10.08 -13.05
N ARG A 49 -12.55 9.27 -13.28
CA ARG A 49 -13.68 9.56 -14.19
C ARG A 49 -14.94 8.94 -13.62
N ASN A 50 -15.93 9.77 -13.34
CA ASN A 50 -17.24 9.30 -12.90
C ASN A 50 -18.35 10.12 -13.55
N THR A 51 -19.53 9.53 -13.73
CA THR A 51 -20.72 10.18 -14.27
C THR A 51 -21.84 10.05 -13.27
N LEU A 52 -22.22 11.14 -12.64
CA LEU A 52 -23.18 11.19 -11.55
C LEU A 52 -24.37 12.10 -11.94
N THR A 53 -25.54 11.85 -11.35
CA THR A 53 -26.76 12.61 -11.66
C THR A 53 -27.14 13.50 -10.48
N THR A 54 -27.41 14.80 -10.73
CA THR A 54 -27.91 15.71 -9.69
C THR A 54 -29.30 15.29 -9.22
N SER A 55 -29.63 15.62 -7.98
CA SER A 55 -30.97 15.41 -7.41
C SER A 55 -32.05 16.26 -8.11
N ASP A 56 -33.30 16.07 -7.75
CA ASP A 56 -34.40 16.92 -8.24
C ASP A 56 -34.27 18.38 -7.76
N GLN A 57 -33.46 18.65 -6.72
CA GLN A 57 -33.08 19.99 -6.27
C GLN A 57 -31.83 20.53 -6.96
N GLY A 58 -31.34 19.86 -8.01
CA GLY A 58 -30.14 20.25 -8.77
C GLY A 58 -28.84 20.09 -7.98
N THR A 59 -28.83 19.38 -6.87
CA THR A 59 -27.66 19.20 -6.01
C THR A 59 -26.98 17.85 -6.25
N LEU A 60 -25.65 17.85 -6.16
CA LEU A 60 -24.82 16.65 -6.19
C LEU A 60 -23.70 16.81 -5.18
N ASN A 61 -23.56 15.83 -4.30
CA ASN A 61 -22.49 15.77 -3.31
C ASN A 61 -21.57 14.62 -3.64
N VAL A 62 -20.30 14.91 -3.94
CA VAL A 62 -19.28 13.91 -4.28
C VAL A 62 -18.21 13.96 -3.21
N GLN A 63 -18.11 12.88 -2.45
CA GLN A 63 -17.21 12.76 -1.32
C GLN A 63 -15.93 12.03 -1.71
N ARG A 64 -14.89 12.16 -0.89
CA ARG A 64 -13.62 11.42 -0.99
C ARG A 64 -12.91 11.57 -2.34
N LEU A 65 -13.04 12.74 -2.97
CA LEU A 65 -12.26 13.07 -4.15
C LEU A 65 -10.80 13.33 -3.76
N PRO A 66 -9.82 12.62 -4.33
CA PRO A 66 -8.41 12.98 -4.20
C PRO A 66 -8.18 14.46 -4.52
N PHE A 67 -7.26 15.10 -3.81
CA PHE A 67 -6.97 16.51 -4.08
C PHE A 67 -6.46 16.72 -5.51
N GLY A 68 -6.81 17.82 -6.12
CA GLY A 68 -6.43 18.18 -7.48
C GLY A 68 -7.53 18.88 -8.27
N ILE A 69 -7.28 19.04 -9.57
CA ILE A 69 -8.20 19.74 -10.49
C ILE A 69 -9.11 18.73 -11.16
N TYR A 70 -10.41 19.03 -11.12
CA TYR A 70 -11.48 18.28 -11.78
C TYR A 70 -12.17 19.10 -12.84
N ARG A 71 -12.47 18.49 -13.98
CA ARG A 71 -13.29 19.05 -15.05
C ARG A 71 -14.69 18.49 -14.93
N LEU A 72 -15.66 19.42 -14.85
CA LEU A 72 -17.10 19.12 -14.83
C LEU A 72 -17.64 19.29 -16.25
N GLU A 73 -18.20 18.25 -16.83
CA GLU A 73 -18.82 18.27 -18.15
C GLU A 73 -20.32 17.97 -18.04
N ILE A 74 -21.15 18.86 -18.58
CA ILE A 74 -22.61 18.72 -18.61
C ILE A 74 -23.10 18.93 -20.04
N SER A 75 -23.91 17.98 -20.52
CA SER A 75 -24.62 18.08 -21.80
C SER A 75 -26.09 17.75 -21.55
N GLN A 76 -26.93 18.78 -21.47
CA GLN A 76 -28.36 18.69 -21.19
C GLN A 76 -29.17 19.22 -22.36
N PRO A 77 -30.15 18.50 -22.91
CA PRO A 77 -31.02 18.99 -23.99
C PRO A 77 -31.66 20.32 -23.63
N GLY A 78 -31.62 21.29 -24.56
CA GLY A 78 -32.13 22.66 -24.38
C GLY A 78 -31.12 23.64 -23.76
N PHE A 79 -29.97 23.16 -23.29
CA PHE A 79 -28.90 24.01 -22.77
C PHE A 79 -27.61 23.88 -23.60
N ALA A 80 -26.75 24.88 -23.54
CA ALA A 80 -25.40 24.79 -24.09
C ALA A 80 -24.56 23.84 -23.27
N SER A 81 -23.74 23.00 -23.92
CA SER A 81 -22.78 22.13 -23.21
C SER A 81 -21.79 22.98 -22.43
N VAL A 82 -21.51 22.57 -21.20
CA VAL A 82 -20.61 23.25 -20.27
C VAL A 82 -19.42 22.36 -19.98
N SER A 83 -18.23 22.95 -19.95
CA SER A 83 -17.01 22.31 -19.47
C SER A 83 -16.26 23.32 -18.60
N GLU A 84 -16.26 23.10 -17.28
CA GLU A 84 -15.64 23.99 -16.30
C GLU A 84 -14.71 23.22 -15.36
N SER A 85 -13.72 23.89 -14.78
CA SER A 85 -12.79 23.32 -13.84
C SER A 85 -13.12 23.72 -12.41
N VAL A 86 -13.07 22.76 -11.50
CA VAL A 86 -13.17 22.96 -10.05
C VAL A 86 -11.94 22.32 -9.40
N GLU A 87 -11.44 22.95 -8.37
CA GLU A 87 -10.28 22.47 -7.62
C GLU A 87 -10.70 21.99 -6.23
N ILE A 88 -10.23 20.81 -5.86
CA ILE A 88 -10.41 20.19 -4.54
C ILE A 88 -9.05 20.27 -3.85
N ARG A 89 -8.88 21.17 -2.88
CA ARG A 89 -7.58 21.49 -2.24
C ARG A 89 -7.38 20.86 -0.88
N SER A 90 -8.47 20.66 -0.16
CA SER A 90 -8.44 20.22 1.22
C SER A 90 -9.70 19.42 1.56
N THR A 91 -9.81 18.96 2.78
CA THR A 91 -11.01 18.29 3.29
C THR A 91 -12.19 19.22 3.52
N ILE A 92 -11.98 20.53 3.43
CA ILE A 92 -13.06 21.51 3.50
C ILE A 92 -13.94 21.33 2.25
N PRO A 93 -15.27 21.15 2.40
CA PRO A 93 -16.14 20.96 1.26
C PRO A 93 -16.07 22.14 0.28
N THR A 94 -15.78 21.85 -0.98
CA THR A 94 -15.79 22.84 -2.06
C THR A 94 -17.21 23.03 -2.56
N GLU A 95 -17.82 24.18 -2.29
CA GLU A 95 -19.14 24.53 -2.77
C GLU A 95 -19.04 25.20 -4.16
N TYR A 96 -19.72 24.64 -5.15
CA TYR A 96 -19.68 25.14 -6.52
C TYR A 96 -21.08 25.22 -7.11
N THR A 97 -21.47 26.39 -7.64
CA THR A 97 -22.75 26.58 -8.33
C THR A 97 -22.50 26.79 -9.81
N LEU A 98 -23.06 25.90 -10.64
CA LEU A 98 -22.96 25.94 -12.10
C LEU A 98 -24.31 26.34 -12.69
N GLN A 99 -24.34 27.48 -13.37
CA GLN A 99 -25.54 27.98 -14.08
C GLN A 99 -25.47 27.61 -15.55
N LEU A 100 -26.43 26.78 -16.02
CA LEU A 100 -26.55 26.44 -17.43
C LEU A 100 -27.06 27.62 -18.26
N LYS A 101 -26.56 27.74 -19.47
CA LYS A 101 -27.03 28.76 -20.44
C LYS A 101 -27.94 28.11 -21.48
N VAL A 102 -29.04 28.75 -21.87
CA VAL A 102 -29.90 28.22 -22.94
C VAL A 102 -29.10 28.09 -24.24
N SER A 103 -29.25 26.96 -24.92
CA SER A 103 -28.55 26.75 -26.20
C SER A 103 -29.05 27.70 -27.27
N PRO A 104 -28.21 28.57 -27.87
CA PRO A 104 -28.55 29.27 -29.09
C PRO A 104 -28.66 28.28 -30.26
N VAL A 105 -29.47 28.60 -31.29
CA VAL A 105 -29.71 27.74 -32.46
C VAL A 105 -28.43 27.34 -33.25
N SER A 106 -27.30 28.01 -32.95
CA SER A 106 -25.95 27.68 -33.44
C SER A 106 -24.98 27.66 -32.25
N ALA A 107 -24.72 26.46 -31.69
CA ALA A 107 -23.87 26.29 -30.51
C ALA A 107 -22.41 26.11 -30.89
N ALA A 108 -21.54 27.05 -30.47
CA ALA A 108 -20.13 26.75 -30.25
C ALA A 108 -19.93 26.28 -28.80
N VAL A 109 -19.31 25.13 -28.60
CA VAL A 109 -18.91 24.68 -27.27
C VAL A 109 -17.79 25.54 -26.75
N THR A 110 -18.06 26.33 -25.69
CA THR A 110 -17.02 27.13 -25.04
C THR A 110 -16.31 26.23 -24.03
N VAL A 111 -15.12 25.74 -24.38
CA VAL A 111 -14.24 25.00 -23.45
C VAL A 111 -13.32 26.01 -22.75
N THR A 112 -13.59 26.28 -21.48
CA THR A 112 -12.75 27.16 -20.64
C THR A 112 -11.95 26.38 -19.60
N ALA A 113 -12.06 25.03 -19.62
CA ALA A 113 -11.46 24.18 -18.62
C ALA A 113 -9.92 24.10 -18.74
N ALA A 114 -9.24 24.22 -17.62
CA ALA A 114 -7.80 23.95 -17.49
C ALA A 114 -7.48 22.49 -17.81
N SER A 115 -6.23 22.21 -18.19
CA SER A 115 -5.76 20.83 -18.32
C SER A 115 -5.77 20.15 -16.95
N THR A 116 -6.31 18.93 -16.87
CA THR A 116 -6.29 18.11 -15.66
C THR A 116 -5.17 17.05 -15.69
N LEU A 117 -4.20 17.17 -16.60
CA LEU A 117 -3.15 16.16 -16.82
C LEU A 117 -2.07 16.20 -15.74
N ILE A 118 -1.79 17.37 -15.19
CA ILE A 118 -0.88 17.58 -14.07
C ILE A 118 -1.59 18.36 -12.97
N ASP A 119 -1.16 18.13 -11.74
CA ASP A 119 -1.54 18.94 -10.59
C ASP A 119 -0.49 20.04 -10.38
N PRO A 120 -0.84 21.33 -10.57
CA PRO A 120 0.09 22.44 -10.39
C PRO A 120 0.59 22.62 -8.96
N GLU A 121 -0.16 22.09 -7.99
CA GLU A 121 0.09 22.28 -6.55
C GLU A 121 0.82 21.09 -5.92
N GLN A 122 1.09 20.03 -6.69
CA GLN A 122 1.79 18.85 -6.20
C GLN A 122 3.21 19.20 -5.72
N ALA A 123 3.46 19.05 -4.42
CA ALA A 123 4.71 19.44 -3.79
C ALA A 123 5.67 18.27 -3.50
N GLY A 124 5.35 17.03 -3.93
CA GLY A 124 6.16 15.83 -3.72
C GLY A 124 5.80 14.72 -4.69
N SER A 125 6.45 13.56 -4.56
CA SER A 125 6.14 12.38 -5.37
C SER A 125 4.92 11.66 -4.84
N VAL A 126 3.80 11.85 -5.54
CA VAL A 126 2.53 11.16 -5.30
C VAL A 126 2.09 10.46 -6.56
N SER A 127 1.87 9.15 -6.50
CA SER A 127 1.25 8.39 -7.57
C SER A 127 -0.23 8.16 -7.26
N GLN A 128 -1.09 8.59 -8.17
CA GLN A 128 -2.54 8.38 -8.06
C GLN A 128 -2.94 7.17 -8.92
N ILE A 129 -3.74 6.26 -8.35
CA ILE A 129 -4.36 5.14 -9.05
C ILE A 129 -5.86 5.27 -8.87
N GLY A 130 -6.55 5.63 -9.93
CA GLY A 130 -8.00 5.80 -9.91
C GLY A 130 -8.76 4.56 -10.37
N SER A 131 -10.08 4.66 -10.29
CA SER A 131 -11.00 3.57 -10.57
C SER A 131 -10.81 2.93 -11.95
N ASP A 132 -10.50 3.71 -12.99
CA ASP A 132 -10.27 3.18 -14.35
C ASP A 132 -9.10 2.19 -14.41
N VAL A 133 -8.00 2.46 -13.70
CA VAL A 133 -6.83 1.57 -13.64
C VAL A 133 -7.11 0.36 -12.77
N ILE A 134 -7.74 0.56 -11.61
CA ILE A 134 -8.12 -0.53 -10.70
C ILE A 134 -9.05 -1.52 -11.40
N GLN A 135 -10.06 -1.02 -12.09
CA GLN A 135 -11.07 -1.84 -12.76
C GLN A 135 -10.54 -2.64 -13.96
N ASN A 136 -9.53 -2.12 -14.66
CA ASN A 136 -8.93 -2.75 -15.84
C ASN A 136 -7.52 -3.32 -15.55
N ARG A 137 -7.19 -3.53 -14.27
CA ARG A 137 -5.91 -4.15 -13.87
C ARG A 137 -5.76 -5.56 -14.44
N VAL A 138 -4.57 -6.05 -14.54
CA VAL A 138 -4.32 -7.49 -14.73
C VAL A 138 -4.83 -8.22 -13.49
N SER A 139 -5.40 -9.39 -13.66
CA SER A 139 -5.81 -10.22 -12.52
C SER A 139 -4.59 -10.60 -11.70
N SER A 140 -4.71 -10.54 -10.40
CA SER A 140 -3.66 -10.95 -9.45
C SER A 140 -3.90 -12.37 -8.94
N ILE A 141 -2.88 -13.01 -8.44
CA ILE A 141 -3.03 -14.16 -7.54
C ILE A 141 -3.79 -13.67 -6.29
N PRO A 142 -4.70 -14.46 -5.70
CA PRO A 142 -5.36 -14.10 -4.46
C PRO A 142 -4.41 -13.60 -3.38
N GLY A 143 -4.80 -12.53 -2.67
CA GLY A 143 -4.00 -11.89 -1.63
C GLY A 143 -2.98 -10.84 -2.09
N ARG A 144 -2.94 -10.46 -3.39
CA ARG A 144 -1.90 -9.57 -3.93
C ARG A 144 -2.43 -8.41 -4.79
N SER A 145 -3.73 -8.22 -4.87
CA SER A 145 -4.31 -7.33 -5.87
C SER A 145 -3.96 -5.85 -5.65
N VAL A 146 -3.91 -5.39 -4.41
CA VAL A 146 -3.46 -4.04 -4.03
C VAL A 146 -1.94 -3.92 -4.17
N GLN A 147 -1.18 -4.91 -3.69
CA GLN A 147 0.27 -4.92 -3.77
C GLN A 147 0.77 -4.86 -5.22
N ASP A 148 0.14 -5.59 -6.14
CA ASP A 148 0.48 -5.56 -7.58
C ASP A 148 0.25 -4.17 -8.19
N LEU A 149 -0.83 -3.48 -7.80
CA LEU A 149 -1.08 -2.11 -8.23
C LEU A 149 -0.01 -1.14 -7.72
N VAL A 150 0.41 -1.27 -6.46
CA VAL A 150 1.48 -0.46 -5.88
C VAL A 150 2.82 -0.77 -6.55
N ASN A 151 3.17 -2.05 -6.77
CA ASN A 151 4.40 -2.47 -7.44
C ASN A 151 4.48 -2.03 -8.92
N SER A 152 3.36 -1.68 -9.53
CA SER A 152 3.35 -1.10 -10.88
C SER A 152 3.88 0.34 -10.92
N GLN A 153 3.99 1.02 -9.78
CA GLN A 153 4.47 2.40 -9.68
C GLN A 153 6.01 2.43 -9.61
N PRO A 154 6.65 3.54 -10.06
CA PRO A 154 8.10 3.65 -9.96
C PRO A 154 8.56 3.64 -8.50
N GLY A 155 9.74 3.07 -8.25
CA GLY A 155 10.35 3.00 -6.93
C GLY A 155 9.83 1.87 -6.03
N TRP A 156 8.92 1.03 -6.49
CA TRP A 156 8.43 -0.12 -5.73
C TRP A 156 8.98 -1.42 -6.29
N LEU A 157 9.28 -2.35 -5.43
CA LEU A 157 9.71 -3.70 -5.76
C LEU A 157 9.10 -4.71 -4.80
N TYR A 158 9.10 -5.97 -5.21
CA TYR A 158 8.75 -7.11 -4.38
C TYR A 158 9.98 -7.83 -3.86
N GLU A 159 9.92 -8.19 -2.62
CA GLU A 159 10.56 -9.38 -2.08
C GLU A 159 9.62 -10.59 -2.19
N GLY A 160 10.02 -11.75 -1.68
CA GLY A 160 9.16 -12.92 -1.59
C GLY A 160 7.80 -12.61 -0.95
N ASN A 161 6.75 -13.29 -1.41
CA ASN A 161 5.38 -13.18 -0.90
C ASN A 161 4.75 -11.78 -1.04
N ALA A 162 5.13 -11.05 -2.07
CA ALA A 162 4.61 -9.72 -2.39
C ALA A 162 4.79 -8.69 -1.24
N VAL A 163 5.83 -8.84 -0.43
CA VAL A 163 6.24 -7.80 0.52
C VAL A 163 6.73 -6.60 -0.27
N LEU A 164 6.17 -5.42 0.02
CA LEU A 164 6.44 -4.19 -0.72
C LEU A 164 7.61 -3.43 -0.12
N HIS A 165 8.62 -3.17 -0.94
CA HIS A 165 9.78 -2.37 -0.59
C HIS A 165 9.85 -1.09 -1.42
N PRO A 166 9.75 0.08 -0.81
CA PRO A 166 9.85 1.35 -1.51
C PRO A 166 11.31 1.73 -1.72
N ARG A 167 11.68 2.01 -2.96
CA ARG A 167 12.99 2.55 -3.34
C ARG A 167 14.17 1.66 -2.93
N GLY A 168 13.97 0.34 -3.00
CA GLY A 168 15.01 -0.62 -2.69
C GLY A 168 15.50 -0.53 -1.25
N SER A 169 14.59 -0.45 -0.28
CA SER A 169 14.91 -0.36 1.12
C SER A 169 13.96 -1.16 1.99
N GLU A 170 14.48 -1.76 3.06
CA GLU A 170 13.75 -2.53 4.04
C GLU A 170 12.97 -1.62 4.99
N TYR A 171 11.95 -0.96 4.47
CA TYR A 171 11.09 -0.09 5.27
C TYR A 171 9.65 -0.55 5.22
N GLN A 172 9.02 -0.51 6.37
CA GLN A 172 7.61 -0.79 6.47
C GLN A 172 6.80 0.28 5.73
N THR A 173 5.88 -0.19 4.90
CA THR A 173 4.91 0.64 4.19
C THR A 173 3.73 0.93 5.11
N GLN A 174 3.32 2.20 5.21
CA GLN A 174 2.12 2.56 5.93
C GLN A 174 0.90 2.42 5.03
N PHE A 175 0.06 1.42 5.28
CA PHE A 175 -1.27 1.36 4.68
C PHE A 175 -2.22 2.25 5.48
N VAL A 176 -3.03 3.03 4.78
CA VAL A 176 -4.06 3.88 5.37
C VAL A 176 -5.39 3.54 4.71
N VAL A 177 -6.27 2.85 5.41
CA VAL A 177 -7.56 2.40 4.87
C VAL A 177 -8.67 3.29 5.41
N ASP A 178 -9.39 3.98 4.52
CA ASP A 178 -10.42 4.95 4.88
C ASP A 178 -9.96 5.99 5.93
N GLY A 179 -8.65 6.35 5.86
CA GLY A 179 -8.00 7.33 6.72
C GLY A 179 -7.55 6.81 8.09
N ILE A 180 -7.58 5.49 8.31
CA ILE A 180 -7.00 4.82 9.48
C ILE A 180 -5.65 4.21 9.08
N PRO A 181 -4.54 4.58 9.72
CA PRO A 181 -3.25 3.94 9.49
C PRO A 181 -3.23 2.54 10.12
N LEU A 182 -2.77 1.56 9.37
CA LEU A 182 -2.47 0.22 9.84
C LEU A 182 -0.97 0.12 10.11
N THR A 183 -0.59 -0.46 11.21
CA THR A 183 0.81 -0.47 11.68
C THR A 183 1.60 -1.68 11.21
N ASP A 184 0.93 -2.77 10.90
CA ASP A 184 1.51 -4.01 10.42
C ASP A 184 1.84 -3.94 8.92
N ASN A 185 2.77 -4.77 8.47
CA ASN A 185 3.00 -4.99 7.05
C ASN A 185 1.82 -5.76 6.46
N ARG A 186 1.45 -5.41 5.22
CA ARG A 186 0.39 -6.08 4.46
C ARG A 186 0.99 -6.84 3.28
N SER A 187 0.97 -8.14 3.38
CA SER A 187 1.31 -9.08 2.32
C SER A 187 0.62 -10.41 2.58
N PRO A 188 0.59 -11.35 1.65
CA PRO A 188 0.05 -12.69 1.89
C PRO A 188 0.63 -13.40 3.12
N SER A 189 1.86 -13.05 3.54
CA SER A 189 2.52 -13.67 4.71
C SER A 189 2.14 -13.06 6.05
N PHE A 190 1.76 -11.77 6.08
CA PHE A 190 1.66 -11.03 7.33
C PHE A 190 0.24 -10.59 7.70
N GLY A 191 -0.67 -10.61 6.76
CA GLY A 191 -2.04 -10.20 7.04
C GLY A 191 -2.95 -10.30 5.83
N PRO A 192 -4.27 -10.33 6.07
CA PRO A 192 -5.24 -10.40 5.00
C PRO A 192 -5.21 -9.14 4.13
N GLU A 193 -5.62 -9.27 2.88
CA GLU A 193 -5.64 -8.20 1.89
C GLU A 193 -6.97 -7.47 1.87
N VAL A 194 -6.95 -6.14 1.76
CA VAL A 194 -8.11 -5.38 1.24
C VAL A 194 -8.20 -5.65 -0.26
N ASP A 195 -9.24 -6.36 -0.72
CA ASP A 195 -9.40 -6.67 -2.15
C ASP A 195 -9.49 -5.40 -2.99
N ALA A 196 -8.68 -5.30 -4.06
CA ALA A 196 -8.72 -4.15 -4.96
C ALA A 196 -10.06 -3.95 -5.66
N ASP A 197 -10.95 -4.94 -5.68
CA ASP A 197 -12.32 -4.77 -6.15
C ASP A 197 -13.19 -3.96 -5.19
N ASP A 198 -12.79 -3.84 -3.90
CA ASP A 198 -13.39 -2.94 -2.90
C ASP A 198 -12.73 -1.53 -2.87
N VAL A 199 -11.74 -1.27 -3.71
CA VAL A 199 -11.01 0.00 -3.73
C VAL A 199 -11.51 0.92 -4.84
N GLU A 200 -11.84 2.17 -4.49
CA GLU A 200 -12.21 3.24 -5.43
C GLU A 200 -11.00 3.99 -5.97
N SER A 201 -10.06 4.32 -5.07
CA SER A 201 -8.85 5.07 -5.42
C SER A 201 -7.71 4.78 -4.45
N MET A 202 -6.48 4.99 -4.91
CA MET A 202 -5.27 4.91 -4.10
C MET A 202 -4.37 6.13 -4.34
N SER A 203 -3.80 6.65 -3.23
CA SER A 203 -2.77 7.69 -3.25
C SER A 203 -1.51 7.13 -2.62
N ILE A 204 -0.40 7.11 -3.37
CA ILE A 204 0.86 6.49 -2.96
C ILE A 204 1.92 7.59 -2.83
N TYR A 205 2.39 7.83 -1.61
CA TYR A 205 3.39 8.85 -1.29
C TYR A 205 4.74 8.19 -1.05
N THR A 206 5.77 8.64 -1.76
CA THR A 206 7.16 8.19 -1.56
C THR A 206 8.10 9.31 -1.13
N ALA A 207 7.69 10.57 -1.29
CA ALA A 207 8.35 11.78 -0.77
C ALA A 207 7.39 12.95 -0.71
N GLY A 208 7.73 13.99 0.06
CA GLY A 208 6.82 15.09 0.38
C GLY A 208 5.64 14.59 1.20
N ILE A 209 5.89 13.66 2.10
CA ILE A 209 4.87 12.98 2.90
C ILE A 209 4.22 13.98 3.87
N PRO A 210 2.88 14.14 3.87
CA PRO A 210 2.20 15.03 4.82
C PRO A 210 2.56 14.73 6.28
N ALA A 211 2.67 15.76 7.12
CA ALA A 211 3.10 15.62 8.53
C ALA A 211 2.14 14.79 9.38
N GLU A 212 0.92 14.59 8.92
CA GLU A 212 -0.05 13.70 9.57
C GLU A 212 0.32 12.21 9.53
N TYR A 213 1.14 11.78 8.58
CA TYR A 213 1.62 10.41 8.48
C TYR A 213 2.98 10.28 9.17
N GLY A 214 3.21 9.17 9.84
CA GLY A 214 4.46 8.92 10.56
C GLY A 214 4.57 7.48 11.03
N ARG A 215 5.58 7.20 11.85
CA ARG A 215 5.86 5.89 12.45
C ARG A 215 6.27 4.79 11.46
N LYS A 216 6.20 5.05 10.15
CA LYS A 216 6.68 4.20 9.05
C LYS A 216 7.51 5.03 8.08
N MET A 217 8.56 4.43 7.53
CA MET A 217 9.54 5.15 6.70
C MET A 217 9.43 4.81 5.21
N GLY A 218 8.77 3.72 4.86
CA GLY A 218 8.72 3.21 3.49
C GLY A 218 8.02 4.17 2.53
N GLY A 219 6.85 4.55 2.88
CA GLY A 219 5.92 5.35 2.11
C GLY A 219 4.51 5.16 2.65
N VAL A 220 3.57 5.89 2.11
CA VAL A 220 2.16 5.79 2.51
C VAL A 220 1.34 5.32 1.32
N VAL A 221 0.56 4.26 1.51
CA VAL A 221 -0.43 3.76 0.56
C VAL A 221 -1.81 4.00 1.16
N GLU A 222 -2.44 5.08 0.73
CA GLU A 222 -3.79 5.42 1.16
C GLU A 222 -4.81 4.80 0.22
N LEU A 223 -5.74 4.05 0.78
CA LEU A 223 -6.83 3.35 0.10
C LEU A 223 -8.16 3.96 0.50
N ASN A 224 -8.98 4.31 -0.47
CA ASN A 224 -10.38 4.65 -0.26
C ASN A 224 -11.25 3.51 -0.77
N THR A 225 -12.06 2.89 0.10
CA THR A 225 -12.96 1.82 -0.29
C THR A 225 -14.17 2.34 -1.07
N LEU A 226 -14.85 1.47 -1.79
CA LEU A 226 -15.99 1.85 -2.64
C LEU A 226 -17.15 2.43 -1.80
N GLN A 227 -17.52 3.68 -2.11
CA GLN A 227 -18.73 4.31 -1.56
C GLN A 227 -19.38 5.19 -2.63
N ASP A 228 -20.66 4.95 -2.91
CA ASP A 228 -21.45 5.73 -3.86
C ASP A 228 -22.25 6.84 -3.13
N SER A 229 -22.46 7.94 -3.79
CA SER A 229 -23.29 9.05 -3.32
C SER A 229 -24.64 9.16 -4.05
N GLN A 230 -24.90 8.30 -5.04
CA GLN A 230 -26.16 8.32 -5.78
C GLN A 230 -27.29 7.68 -4.97
N ALA A 231 -28.47 8.32 -5.00
CA ALA A 231 -29.64 7.79 -4.33
C ALA A 231 -30.12 6.47 -4.96
N GLY A 232 -30.56 5.53 -4.12
CA GLY A 232 -31.03 4.23 -4.53
C GLY A 232 -30.07 3.10 -4.18
N PHE A 233 -30.31 1.94 -4.78
CA PHE A 233 -29.48 0.75 -4.62
C PHE A 233 -28.51 0.62 -5.79
N HIS A 234 -27.24 0.47 -5.47
CA HIS A 234 -26.13 0.29 -6.41
C HIS A 234 -25.21 -0.80 -5.91
N GLY A 235 -24.56 -1.50 -6.81
CA GLY A 235 -23.64 -2.53 -6.39
C GLY A 235 -22.86 -3.14 -7.55
N GLN A 236 -21.96 -4.03 -7.18
CA GLN A 236 -21.21 -4.82 -8.14
C GLN A 236 -20.92 -6.22 -7.60
N ALA A 237 -20.73 -7.15 -8.50
CA ALA A 237 -20.20 -8.48 -8.23
C ALA A 237 -19.08 -8.80 -9.22
N VAL A 238 -18.04 -9.47 -8.73
CA VAL A 238 -16.93 -9.96 -9.55
C VAL A 238 -16.74 -11.44 -9.28
N LEU A 239 -16.65 -12.24 -10.35
CA LEU A 239 -16.27 -13.64 -10.28
C LEU A 239 -14.96 -13.81 -11.04
N SER A 240 -14.02 -14.52 -10.47
CA SER A 240 -12.70 -14.78 -11.07
C SER A 240 -12.33 -16.25 -10.96
N GLY A 241 -11.49 -16.71 -11.88
CA GLY A 241 -10.90 -18.05 -11.83
C GLY A 241 -9.73 -18.16 -12.80
N GLY A 242 -8.83 -19.09 -12.55
CA GLY A 242 -7.62 -19.19 -13.36
C GLY A 242 -6.73 -20.38 -13.03
N SER A 243 -5.49 -20.29 -13.46
CA SER A 243 -4.42 -21.26 -13.15
C SER A 243 -4.24 -21.42 -11.65
N PHE A 244 -3.64 -22.52 -11.23
CA PHE A 244 -3.37 -22.89 -9.82
C PHE A 244 -4.65 -23.10 -9.00
N ASP A 245 -5.69 -23.67 -9.61
CA ASP A 245 -7.02 -23.87 -9.04
C ASP A 245 -7.57 -22.59 -8.36
N SER A 246 -7.12 -21.41 -8.87
CA SER A 246 -7.54 -20.13 -8.34
C SER A 246 -9.00 -19.85 -8.67
N ALA A 247 -9.76 -19.48 -7.66
CA ALA A 247 -11.13 -19.02 -7.77
C ALA A 247 -11.38 -17.87 -6.81
N GLY A 248 -12.25 -16.92 -7.18
CA GLY A 248 -12.59 -15.80 -6.32
C GLY A 248 -13.97 -15.24 -6.65
N ALA A 249 -14.60 -14.68 -5.63
CA ALA A 249 -15.84 -13.95 -5.72
C ALA A 249 -15.79 -12.72 -4.82
N PHE A 250 -16.25 -11.59 -5.34
CA PHE A 250 -16.46 -10.35 -4.61
C PHE A 250 -17.87 -9.84 -4.88
N ALA A 251 -18.56 -9.34 -3.88
CA ALA A 251 -19.84 -8.69 -4.02
C ALA A 251 -19.91 -7.47 -3.09
N GLN A 252 -20.41 -6.36 -3.60
CA GLN A 252 -20.65 -5.14 -2.83
C GLN A 252 -22.01 -4.58 -3.22
N GLY A 253 -22.79 -4.16 -2.23
CA GLY A 253 -24.06 -3.48 -2.41
C GLY A 253 -24.21 -2.31 -1.46
N GLN A 254 -24.76 -1.21 -1.96
CA GLN A 254 -24.96 0.00 -1.21
C GLN A 254 -26.35 0.60 -1.47
N TYR A 255 -26.97 1.14 -0.43
CA TYR A 255 -28.25 1.83 -0.50
C TYR A 255 -28.14 3.24 0.10
N VAL A 256 -28.47 4.24 -0.72
CA VAL A 256 -28.46 5.66 -0.33
C VAL A 256 -29.89 6.20 -0.28
N TRP A 257 -30.30 6.69 0.90
CA TRP A 257 -31.62 7.27 1.09
C TRP A 257 -31.57 8.51 1.99
N GLY A 258 -32.10 9.59 1.47
CA GLY A 258 -32.12 10.88 2.20
C GLY A 258 -30.71 11.32 2.57
N LYS A 259 -30.39 11.25 3.86
CA LYS A 259 -29.07 11.61 4.41
C LYS A 259 -28.26 10.39 4.87
N ASN A 260 -28.66 9.21 4.51
CA ASN A 260 -28.06 7.97 4.98
C ASN A 260 -27.47 7.19 3.82
N THR A 261 -26.34 6.55 4.07
CA THR A 261 -25.71 5.56 3.21
C THR A 261 -25.43 4.32 4.04
N PHE A 262 -25.87 3.17 3.56
CA PHE A 262 -25.53 1.87 4.11
C PHE A 262 -24.95 1.01 3.00
N GLY A 263 -23.84 0.35 3.27
CA GLY A 263 -23.23 -0.57 2.34
C GLY A 263 -22.64 -1.77 3.05
N ALA A 264 -22.49 -2.84 2.28
CA ALA A 264 -21.77 -4.03 2.70
C ALA A 264 -20.99 -4.62 1.52
N SER A 265 -19.81 -5.16 1.79
CA SER A 265 -19.02 -5.94 0.85
C SER A 265 -18.62 -7.28 1.46
N ALA A 266 -18.41 -8.26 0.61
CA ALA A 266 -17.85 -9.55 0.98
C ALA A 266 -17.00 -10.09 -0.17
N SER A 267 -15.86 -10.66 0.17
CA SER A 267 -15.01 -11.37 -0.77
C SER A 267 -14.60 -12.74 -0.23
N GLY A 268 -14.28 -13.64 -1.14
CA GLY A 268 -13.65 -14.91 -0.81
C GLY A 268 -12.86 -15.42 -2.00
N SER A 269 -11.67 -15.94 -1.75
CA SER A 269 -10.80 -16.47 -2.79
C SER A 269 -9.95 -17.64 -2.30
N MET A 270 -9.49 -18.46 -3.25
CA MET A 270 -8.62 -19.61 -2.99
C MET A 270 -7.63 -19.79 -4.14
N THR A 271 -6.48 -20.41 -3.83
CA THR A 271 -5.46 -20.74 -4.82
C THR A 271 -4.51 -21.81 -4.29
N ASP A 272 -3.92 -22.62 -5.16
CA ASP A 272 -2.81 -23.53 -4.85
C ASP A 272 -1.43 -22.90 -5.15
N HIS A 273 -1.37 -21.57 -5.21
CA HIS A 273 -0.12 -20.80 -5.36
C HIS A 273 -0.19 -19.52 -4.50
N TYR A 274 -0.44 -19.67 -3.21
CA TYR A 274 -0.69 -18.55 -2.31
C TYR A 274 0.59 -17.76 -1.99
N LEU A 275 1.63 -18.45 -1.53
CA LEU A 275 2.96 -17.88 -1.31
C LEU A 275 3.87 -18.07 -2.54
N ASN A 276 5.05 -17.47 -2.50
CA ASN A 276 6.10 -17.76 -3.46
C ASN A 276 6.81 -19.05 -3.03
N PRO A 277 6.78 -20.13 -3.83
CA PRO A 277 7.41 -21.40 -3.45
C PRO A 277 8.95 -21.27 -3.45
N VAL A 278 9.58 -22.08 -2.64
CA VAL A 278 11.05 -22.16 -2.53
C VAL A 278 11.67 -22.99 -3.66
N VAL A 279 10.87 -23.87 -4.29
CA VAL A 279 11.25 -24.70 -5.46
C VAL A 279 10.18 -24.62 -6.55
N PRO A 280 10.52 -24.85 -7.83
CA PRO A 280 9.57 -24.72 -8.94
C PRO A 280 8.38 -25.70 -8.90
N GLN A 281 8.47 -26.76 -8.12
CA GLN A 281 7.45 -27.79 -7.97
C GLN A 281 6.23 -27.32 -7.17
N ASN A 282 6.38 -26.24 -6.40
CA ASN A 282 5.28 -25.61 -5.66
C ASN A 282 4.55 -26.58 -4.70
N TYR A 283 5.32 -27.29 -3.87
CA TYR A 283 4.77 -28.23 -2.88
C TYR A 283 4.05 -27.47 -1.75
N SER A 284 2.88 -27.99 -1.32
CA SER A 284 2.14 -27.51 -0.12
C SER A 284 1.96 -25.99 -0.11
N ASN A 285 1.22 -25.42 -1.09
CA ASN A 285 1.08 -23.97 -1.25
C ASN A 285 -0.36 -23.53 -1.46
N SER A 286 -1.31 -24.19 -0.79
CA SER A 286 -2.70 -23.80 -0.85
C SER A 286 -2.99 -22.63 0.09
N GLY A 287 -3.96 -21.78 -0.26
CA GLY A 287 -4.43 -20.73 0.63
C GLY A 287 -5.82 -20.23 0.27
N THR A 288 -6.51 -19.73 1.29
CA THR A 288 -7.85 -19.16 1.21
C THR A 288 -7.89 -17.82 1.93
N LEU A 289 -8.69 -16.90 1.39
CA LEU A 289 -8.93 -15.58 1.97
C LEU A 289 -10.43 -15.32 2.06
N GLY A 290 -10.82 -14.55 3.06
CA GLY A 290 -12.16 -14.04 3.20
C GLY A 290 -12.15 -12.64 3.81
N ASP A 291 -12.99 -11.75 3.28
CA ASP A 291 -13.21 -10.40 3.80
C ASP A 291 -14.71 -10.12 3.87
N PHE A 292 -15.10 -9.43 4.91
CA PHE A 292 -16.46 -8.92 5.07
C PHE A 292 -16.40 -7.52 5.68
N SER A 293 -17.07 -6.56 5.04
CA SER A 293 -17.13 -5.18 5.50
C SER A 293 -18.57 -4.64 5.50
N VAL A 294 -18.91 -3.87 6.51
CA VAL A 294 -20.15 -3.10 6.58
C VAL A 294 -19.83 -1.66 6.88
N HIS A 295 -20.41 -0.74 6.13
CA HIS A 295 -20.30 0.67 6.44
C HIS A 295 -21.69 1.34 6.54
N TYR A 296 -21.79 2.29 7.44
CA TYR A 296 -22.94 3.17 7.57
C TYR A 296 -22.46 4.61 7.74
N SER A 297 -23.00 5.53 6.96
CA SER A 297 -22.75 6.95 7.14
C SER A 297 -24.06 7.75 7.12
N ARG A 298 -24.06 8.87 7.86
CA ARG A 298 -25.21 9.76 7.94
C ARG A 298 -24.78 11.22 8.05
N ASP A 299 -25.34 12.06 7.20
CA ASP A 299 -25.31 13.51 7.37
C ASP A 299 -26.36 13.91 8.42
N LEU A 300 -25.94 14.12 9.68
CA LEU A 300 -26.84 14.53 10.79
C LEU A 300 -27.42 15.91 10.49
N THR A 301 -26.55 16.84 10.07
CA THR A 301 -26.89 18.17 9.57
C THR A 301 -26.13 18.44 8.27
N PRO A 302 -26.29 19.57 7.57
CA PRO A 302 -25.42 19.92 6.46
C PRO A 302 -23.92 20.06 6.82
N ASN A 303 -23.66 20.24 8.13
CA ASN A 303 -22.31 20.46 8.67
C ASN A 303 -21.74 19.26 9.42
N ASP A 304 -22.57 18.28 9.77
CA ASP A 304 -22.19 17.15 10.63
C ASP A 304 -22.37 15.83 9.92
N ARG A 305 -21.32 15.06 9.84
CA ARG A 305 -21.32 13.69 9.29
C ARG A 305 -20.79 12.70 10.33
N LEU A 306 -21.46 11.59 10.45
CA LEU A 306 -21.07 10.46 11.27
C LEU A 306 -20.95 9.22 10.37
N SER A 307 -19.87 8.42 10.55
CA SER A 307 -19.72 7.14 9.86
C SER A 307 -19.18 6.05 10.77
N PHE A 308 -19.56 4.81 10.45
CA PHE A 308 -19.11 3.59 11.11
C PHE A 308 -18.72 2.57 10.04
N ILE A 309 -17.59 1.90 10.26
CA ILE A 309 -17.14 0.78 9.44
C ILE A 309 -16.82 -0.37 10.41
N VAL A 310 -17.25 -1.58 10.04
CA VAL A 310 -16.81 -2.83 10.69
C VAL A 310 -16.25 -3.72 9.59
N ARG A 311 -15.05 -4.25 9.81
CA ARG A 311 -14.37 -5.14 8.87
C ARG A 311 -13.88 -6.39 9.61
N HIS A 312 -13.99 -7.53 8.94
CA HIS A 312 -13.45 -8.81 9.40
C HIS A 312 -12.77 -9.51 8.24
N GLU A 313 -11.51 -9.86 8.43
CA GLU A 313 -10.64 -10.44 7.40
C GLU A 313 -9.98 -11.70 7.94
N VAL A 314 -9.86 -12.71 7.08
CA VAL A 314 -9.22 -13.99 7.43
C VAL A 314 -8.36 -14.48 6.27
N SER A 315 -7.23 -15.10 6.59
CA SER A 315 -6.44 -15.90 5.64
C SER A 315 -5.95 -17.18 6.30
N HIS A 316 -6.05 -18.28 5.58
CA HIS A 316 -5.54 -19.60 5.99
C HIS A 316 -4.68 -20.13 4.85
N TYR A 317 -3.43 -20.52 5.12
CA TYR A 317 -2.55 -20.99 4.07
C TYR A 317 -1.49 -21.96 4.57
N ASP A 318 -1.04 -22.82 3.65
CA ASP A 318 0.09 -23.72 3.85
C ASP A 318 1.40 -23.01 3.46
N ILE A 319 2.50 -23.36 4.16
CA ILE A 319 3.84 -22.87 3.86
C ILE A 319 4.49 -23.79 2.84
N PRO A 320 5.02 -23.27 1.72
CA PRO A 320 5.64 -24.10 0.68
C PRO A 320 6.87 -24.86 1.17
N ASN A 321 6.92 -26.15 0.85
CA ASN A 321 8.01 -27.05 1.19
C ASN A 321 9.14 -27.06 0.16
N GLU A 322 10.35 -27.32 0.63
CA GLU A 322 11.44 -27.88 -0.17
C GLU A 322 11.20 -29.38 -0.41
N LEU A 323 11.97 -30.01 -1.33
CA LEU A 323 11.83 -31.43 -1.63
C LEU A 323 12.03 -32.32 -0.41
N VAL A 324 13.04 -32.02 0.40
CA VAL A 324 13.36 -32.81 1.61
C VAL A 324 12.24 -32.74 2.65
N GLN A 325 11.66 -31.56 2.81
CA GLN A 325 10.53 -31.32 3.72
C GLN A 325 9.26 -32.01 3.24
N GLU A 326 9.00 -31.99 1.93
CA GLU A 326 7.86 -32.68 1.32
C GLU A 326 7.99 -34.22 1.47
N GLU A 327 9.18 -34.77 1.20
CA GLU A 327 9.46 -36.19 1.39
C GLU A 327 9.38 -36.65 2.86
N ALA A 328 9.69 -35.74 3.80
CA ALA A 328 9.50 -35.97 5.23
C ALA A 328 8.03 -35.93 5.68
N GLY A 329 7.15 -35.39 4.84
CA GLY A 329 5.73 -35.20 5.16
C GLY A 329 5.50 -33.98 6.06
N GLN A 330 6.32 -32.95 5.93
CA GLN A 330 6.15 -31.67 6.62
C GLN A 330 4.83 -30.99 6.20
N VAL A 331 4.11 -30.49 7.21
CA VAL A 331 2.97 -29.59 7.02
C VAL A 331 3.14 -28.44 8.00
N GLN A 332 3.26 -27.23 7.45
CA GLN A 332 3.27 -25.99 8.21
C GLN A 332 2.14 -25.10 7.69
N ARG A 333 1.41 -24.47 8.61
CA ARG A 333 0.24 -23.64 8.31
C ARG A 333 0.31 -22.33 9.04
N ALA A 334 -0.28 -21.31 8.43
CA ALA A 334 -0.48 -20.03 9.08
C ALA A 334 -1.94 -19.56 8.91
N ASP A 335 -2.45 -18.95 9.97
CA ASP A 335 -3.78 -18.39 10.07
C ASP A 335 -3.65 -16.94 10.50
N ASN A 336 -4.20 -15.99 9.72
CA ASN A 336 -4.29 -14.60 10.12
C ASN A 336 -5.76 -14.17 10.21
N ILE A 337 -6.14 -13.59 11.32
CA ILE A 337 -7.51 -13.17 11.60
C ILE A 337 -7.48 -11.74 12.11
N GLU A 338 -8.20 -10.85 11.43
CA GLU A 338 -8.32 -9.45 11.83
C GLU A 338 -9.79 -9.04 11.95
N THR A 339 -10.11 -8.30 13.01
CA THR A 339 -11.42 -7.66 13.16
C THR A 339 -11.21 -6.23 13.60
N MET A 340 -11.78 -5.26 12.87
CA MET A 340 -11.72 -3.85 13.23
C MET A 340 -13.06 -3.15 13.18
N GLY A 341 -13.25 -2.19 14.10
CA GLY A 341 -14.38 -1.29 14.11
C GLY A 341 -13.91 0.15 14.12
N ILE A 342 -14.38 0.96 13.17
CA ILE A 342 -13.99 2.36 12.97
C ILE A 342 -15.20 3.25 13.17
N ALA A 343 -15.04 4.35 13.91
CA ALA A 343 -16.02 5.42 14.03
C ALA A 343 -15.38 6.75 13.62
N SER A 344 -16.07 7.52 12.78
CA SER A 344 -15.59 8.83 12.31
C SER A 344 -16.68 9.88 12.47
N TYR A 345 -16.30 11.08 12.91
CA TYR A 345 -17.18 12.24 12.98
C TYR A 345 -16.50 13.46 12.36
N GLN A 346 -17.18 14.10 11.41
CA GLN A 346 -16.74 15.31 10.75
C GLN A 346 -17.68 16.46 11.07
N HIS A 347 -17.15 17.63 11.42
CA HIS A 347 -17.88 18.87 11.61
C HIS A 347 -17.32 20.01 10.78
N THR A 348 -18.16 20.64 9.96
CA THR A 348 -17.82 21.82 9.18
C THR A 348 -18.29 23.08 9.93
N PHE A 349 -17.37 23.78 10.59
CA PHE A 349 -17.69 25.01 11.33
C PHE A 349 -18.06 26.17 10.39
N SER A 350 -17.40 26.21 9.25
CA SER A 350 -17.63 27.24 8.21
C SER A 350 -17.09 26.75 6.87
N SER A 351 -17.25 27.52 5.82
CA SER A 351 -16.61 27.27 4.50
C SER A 351 -15.08 27.26 4.54
N ASN A 352 -14.47 27.59 5.67
CA ASN A 352 -13.03 27.69 5.84
C ASN A 352 -12.48 26.85 6.99
N VAL A 353 -13.33 26.14 7.75
CA VAL A 353 -12.89 25.39 8.92
C VAL A 353 -13.65 24.07 9.03
N VAL A 354 -12.91 22.98 9.02
CA VAL A 354 -13.42 21.61 9.20
C VAL A 354 -12.66 20.91 10.31
N ALA A 355 -13.40 20.14 11.11
CA ALA A 355 -12.89 19.21 12.09
C ALA A 355 -13.30 17.78 11.76
N ASP A 356 -12.43 16.82 12.04
CA ASP A 356 -12.66 15.39 11.81
C ASP A 356 -12.07 14.58 12.99
N PHE A 357 -12.79 13.60 13.49
CA PHE A 357 -12.41 12.72 14.57
C PHE A 357 -12.55 11.28 14.12
N ARG A 358 -11.56 10.45 14.43
CA ARG A 358 -11.58 9.03 14.13
C ARG A 358 -11.14 8.23 15.33
N GLY A 359 -11.84 7.15 15.57
CA GLY A 359 -11.45 6.15 16.53
C GLY A 359 -11.54 4.77 15.89
N MET A 360 -10.64 3.87 16.28
CA MET A 360 -10.65 2.48 15.86
C MET A 360 -10.37 1.59 17.06
N VAL A 361 -10.98 0.43 17.05
CA VAL A 361 -10.60 -0.72 17.85
C VAL A 361 -10.31 -1.89 16.91
N ARG A 362 -9.20 -2.59 17.11
CA ARG A 362 -8.78 -3.72 16.28
C ARG A 362 -8.28 -4.86 17.17
N ASP A 363 -8.58 -6.08 16.76
CA ASP A 363 -8.05 -7.33 17.28
C ASP A 363 -7.40 -8.07 16.11
N ASP A 364 -6.11 -8.39 16.23
CA ASP A 364 -5.30 -9.07 15.20
C ASP A 364 -4.64 -10.31 15.82
N GLN A 365 -4.68 -11.41 15.10
CA GLN A 365 -4.14 -12.70 15.51
C GLN A 365 -3.43 -13.36 14.36
N ASN A 366 -2.21 -13.82 14.61
CA ASN A 366 -1.35 -14.55 13.67
C ASN A 366 -0.86 -15.85 14.32
N ASP A 367 -1.29 -16.97 13.78
CA ASP A 367 -0.94 -18.31 14.22
C ASP A 367 -0.07 -19.00 13.18
N PHE A 368 0.95 -19.74 13.64
CA PHE A 368 1.79 -20.58 12.82
C PHE A 368 1.98 -21.94 13.52
N ASP A 369 1.59 -22.99 12.83
CA ASP A 369 1.61 -24.37 13.36
C ASP A 369 2.39 -25.31 12.44
N SER A 370 3.26 -26.15 13.04
CA SER A 370 3.98 -27.22 12.38
C SER A 370 3.49 -28.59 12.83
N ASN A 371 3.62 -29.60 11.96
CA ASN A 371 3.42 -30.98 12.35
C ASN A 371 4.76 -31.63 12.85
N PRO A 372 4.73 -32.79 13.55
CA PRO A 372 5.94 -33.45 14.05
C PRO A 372 6.93 -33.93 12.97
N ASN A 373 6.56 -33.93 11.70
CA ASN A 373 7.44 -34.24 10.58
C ASN A 373 8.21 -33.02 10.06
N SER A 374 7.95 -31.84 10.61
CA SER A 374 8.63 -30.62 10.20
C SER A 374 10.11 -30.65 10.56
N THR A 375 10.97 -30.26 9.63
CA THR A 375 12.42 -30.32 9.77
C THR A 375 13.04 -28.96 9.33
N PRO A 376 14.08 -28.44 9.99
CA PRO A 376 14.81 -29.04 11.13
C PRO A 376 14.15 -28.85 12.51
N ILE A 377 13.03 -28.13 12.57
CA ILE A 377 12.29 -27.84 13.81
C ILE A 377 10.78 -27.96 13.60
N GLU A 378 10.09 -28.40 14.63
CA GLU A 378 8.64 -28.26 14.79
C GLU A 378 8.41 -26.96 15.55
N VAL A 379 7.67 -25.98 14.96
CA VAL A 379 7.48 -24.64 15.51
C VAL A 379 6.01 -24.35 15.72
N PHE A 380 5.72 -23.67 16.84
CA PHE A 380 4.40 -23.11 17.14
C PHE A 380 4.57 -21.65 17.52
N GLN A 381 3.80 -20.79 16.85
CA GLN A 381 3.72 -19.37 17.16
C GLN A 381 2.26 -18.95 17.28
N HIS A 382 1.95 -18.18 18.32
CA HIS A 382 0.67 -17.52 18.48
C HIS A 382 0.94 -16.09 18.92
N ASN A 383 0.85 -15.17 17.96
CA ASN A 383 1.06 -13.74 18.17
C ASN A 383 -0.27 -13.01 17.98
N SER A 384 -0.58 -12.11 18.86
CA SER A 384 -1.78 -11.27 18.73
C SER A 384 -1.57 -9.90 19.34
N PHE A 385 -2.36 -8.95 18.88
CA PHE A 385 -2.46 -7.65 19.55
C PHE A 385 -3.88 -7.08 19.49
N ARG A 386 -4.19 -6.28 20.50
CA ARG A 386 -5.37 -5.41 20.51
C ARG A 386 -4.93 -3.99 20.41
N GLU A 387 -5.57 -3.25 19.52
CA GLU A 387 -5.25 -1.85 19.22
C GLU A 387 -6.43 -0.96 19.52
N GLY A 388 -6.14 0.17 20.13
CA GLY A 388 -7.09 1.29 20.28
C GLY A 388 -6.48 2.56 19.72
N TYR A 389 -6.97 3.00 18.57
CA TYR A 389 -6.50 4.19 17.87
C TYR A 389 -7.45 5.37 18.02
N PHE A 390 -6.89 6.55 18.18
CA PHE A 390 -7.63 7.80 18.12
C PHE A 390 -6.83 8.84 17.35
N LYS A 391 -7.50 9.55 16.45
CA LYS A 391 -6.96 10.72 15.73
C LYS A 391 -7.95 11.88 15.82
N GLY A 392 -7.43 13.06 16.05
CA GLY A 392 -8.14 14.30 15.97
C GLY A 392 -7.32 15.41 15.31
N ALA A 393 -7.83 16.16 14.28
CA ALA A 393 -7.16 17.35 13.70
C ALA A 393 -8.11 18.37 13.07
N LEU A 394 -7.65 19.62 12.84
CA LEU A 394 -8.36 20.79 12.32
C LEU A 394 -7.72 21.26 11.02
N THR A 395 -8.53 21.47 9.98
CA THR A 395 -8.13 22.19 8.77
C THR A 395 -8.74 23.58 8.78
N VAL A 396 -7.89 24.55 8.47
CA VAL A 396 -8.28 25.95 8.40
C VAL A 396 -7.75 26.54 7.08
N HIS A 397 -8.64 26.96 6.22
CA HIS A 397 -8.29 27.78 5.06
C HIS A 397 -8.29 29.26 5.47
N HIS A 398 -7.18 29.95 5.22
CA HIS A 398 -7.11 31.39 5.41
C HIS A 398 -6.26 32.06 4.33
N GLY A 399 -6.91 32.65 3.36
CA GLY A 399 -6.25 33.36 2.28
C GLY A 399 -5.40 32.45 1.38
N ARG A 400 -4.10 32.38 1.62
CA ARG A 400 -3.15 31.54 0.87
C ARG A 400 -2.69 30.30 1.65
N HIS A 401 -3.21 30.10 2.84
CA HIS A 401 -2.79 29.08 3.79
C HIS A 401 -3.88 28.00 3.94
N GLU A 402 -3.48 26.75 3.84
CA GLU A 402 -4.26 25.56 4.27
C GLU A 402 -3.57 24.97 5.49
N PHE A 403 -3.98 25.45 6.64
CA PHE A 403 -3.40 25.07 7.93
C PHE A 403 -4.00 23.75 8.42
N LYS A 404 -3.14 22.88 8.95
CA LYS A 404 -3.50 21.56 9.44
C LYS A 404 -2.79 21.27 10.76
N VAL A 405 -3.54 20.96 11.81
CA VAL A 405 -2.97 20.58 13.11
C VAL A 405 -3.71 19.37 13.66
N GLY A 406 -3.04 18.45 14.31
CA GLY A 406 -3.71 17.28 14.89
C GLY A 406 -2.87 16.53 15.90
N VAL A 407 -3.52 15.55 16.52
CA VAL A 407 -2.94 14.62 17.48
C VAL A 407 -3.41 13.21 17.19
N GLU A 408 -2.58 12.24 17.54
CA GLU A 408 -2.89 10.81 17.45
C GLU A 408 -2.48 10.12 18.75
N SER A 409 -3.21 9.09 19.12
CA SER A 409 -2.83 8.16 20.17
C SER A 409 -3.17 6.76 19.69
N ASP A 410 -2.18 5.89 19.76
CA ASP A 410 -2.26 4.50 19.36
C ASP A 410 -1.76 3.64 20.51
N ASN A 411 -2.58 2.70 20.95
CA ASN A 411 -2.31 1.93 22.15
C ASN A 411 -2.52 0.46 21.85
N TYR A 412 -1.52 -0.35 22.12
CA TYR A 412 -1.53 -1.78 21.85
C TYR A 412 -1.38 -2.58 23.14
N SER A 413 -1.92 -3.79 23.10
CA SER A 413 -1.59 -4.86 24.02
C SER A 413 -1.06 -6.03 23.20
N LEU A 414 0.25 -6.22 23.21
CA LEU A 414 0.95 -7.26 22.46
C LEU A 414 1.00 -8.54 23.27
N HIS A 415 0.79 -9.68 22.61
CA HIS A 415 0.94 -11.02 23.16
C HIS A 415 1.75 -11.87 22.19
N GLU A 416 2.83 -12.47 22.68
CA GLU A 416 3.67 -13.38 21.91
C GLU A 416 3.81 -14.70 22.66
N ASN A 417 3.53 -15.80 21.95
CA ASN A 417 3.86 -17.15 22.37
C ASN A 417 4.64 -17.83 21.25
N PHE A 418 5.82 -18.32 21.57
CA PHE A 418 6.70 -18.99 20.63
C PHE A 418 7.27 -20.23 21.26
N SER A 419 7.27 -21.34 20.53
CA SER A 419 7.94 -22.58 20.99
C SER A 419 8.43 -23.37 19.80
N TYR A 420 9.50 -24.14 20.02
CA TYR A 420 9.97 -25.14 19.06
C TYR A 420 10.52 -26.39 19.73
N ILE A 421 10.55 -27.46 18.94
CA ILE A 421 11.23 -28.72 19.23
C ILE A 421 12.18 -29.03 18.07
N ILE A 422 13.45 -29.33 18.34
CA ILE A 422 14.41 -29.74 17.31
C ILE A 422 14.05 -31.14 16.85
N THR A 423 13.88 -31.33 15.56
CA THR A 423 13.58 -32.62 14.91
C THR A 423 14.77 -33.18 14.14
N ASP A 424 15.74 -32.34 13.75
CA ASP A 424 17.01 -32.72 13.15
C ASP A 424 18.19 -32.06 13.90
N ASP A 425 18.76 -32.80 14.83
CA ASP A 425 19.87 -32.32 15.67
C ASP A 425 21.15 -32.01 14.86
N SER A 426 21.27 -32.49 13.62
CA SER A 426 22.48 -32.31 12.81
C SER A 426 22.70 -30.86 12.39
N GLN A 427 21.66 -30.06 12.42
CA GLN A 427 21.68 -28.62 11.99
C GLN A 427 21.87 -27.67 13.17
N PHE A 428 21.95 -28.17 14.40
CA PHE A 428 22.08 -27.36 15.62
C PHE A 428 23.33 -27.68 16.42
N ASP A 429 23.80 -26.72 17.19
CA ASP A 429 24.81 -26.98 18.23
C ASP A 429 24.18 -27.87 19.29
N PRO A 430 24.89 -28.92 19.76
CA PRO A 430 24.40 -29.84 20.80
C PRO A 430 23.99 -29.19 22.11
N SER A 431 24.39 -27.93 22.34
CA SER A 431 23.98 -27.16 23.51
C SER A 431 22.71 -26.33 23.30
N THR A 432 22.13 -26.32 22.09
CA THR A 432 20.89 -25.61 21.79
C THR A 432 19.73 -26.23 22.56
N PRO A 433 18.98 -25.47 23.38
CA PRO A 433 17.85 -25.98 24.13
C PRO A 433 16.76 -26.59 23.25
N THR A 434 16.29 -27.77 23.62
CA THR A 434 15.12 -28.43 23.03
C THR A 434 14.35 -29.19 24.12
N PRO A 435 13.03 -28.95 24.33
CA PRO A 435 12.21 -27.88 23.71
C PRO A 435 12.59 -26.46 24.21
N PHE A 436 12.30 -25.48 23.39
CA PHE A 436 12.34 -24.07 23.76
C PHE A 436 10.93 -23.50 23.82
N SER A 437 10.66 -22.57 24.73
CA SER A 437 9.39 -21.86 24.78
C SER A 437 9.55 -20.46 25.36
N PHE A 438 8.76 -19.52 24.85
CA PHE A 438 8.65 -18.14 25.32
C PHE A 438 7.19 -17.71 25.33
N ALA A 439 6.79 -16.94 26.34
CA ALA A 439 5.52 -16.25 26.38
C ALA A 439 5.74 -14.84 26.95
N GLY A 440 5.22 -13.84 26.28
CA GLY A 440 5.34 -12.44 26.67
C GLY A 440 4.07 -11.64 26.42
N THR A 441 3.83 -10.64 27.26
CA THR A 441 2.76 -9.65 27.08
C THR A 441 3.30 -8.29 27.46
N HIS A 442 3.08 -7.29 26.60
CA HIS A 442 3.54 -5.93 26.87
C HIS A 442 2.59 -4.90 26.23
N PRO A 443 2.27 -3.78 26.91
CA PRO A 443 1.59 -2.65 26.28
C PRO A 443 2.58 -1.85 25.42
N ASP A 444 2.10 -1.34 24.28
CA ASP A 444 2.76 -0.29 23.51
C ASP A 444 1.91 0.97 23.50
N ILE A 445 2.56 2.13 23.62
CA ILE A 445 1.91 3.43 23.62
C ILE A 445 2.65 4.33 22.65
N GLU A 446 1.98 4.65 21.55
CA GLU A 446 2.48 5.58 20.55
C GLU A 446 1.60 6.84 20.51
N GLN A 447 2.22 8.00 20.68
CA GLN A 447 1.52 9.27 20.65
C GLN A 447 2.18 10.20 19.65
N SER A 448 1.38 11.02 18.99
CA SER A 448 1.88 11.95 17.99
C SER A 448 1.11 13.26 18.02
N ALA A 449 1.81 14.33 17.66
CA ALA A 449 1.21 15.63 17.37
C ALA A 449 1.85 16.21 16.10
N PHE A 450 1.06 16.84 15.27
CA PHE A 450 1.57 17.43 14.03
C PHE A 450 0.93 18.78 13.70
N VAL A 451 1.68 19.57 12.96
CA VAL A 451 1.24 20.82 12.33
C VAL A 451 1.79 20.89 10.93
N GLN A 452 0.97 21.34 9.99
CA GLN A 452 1.35 21.54 8.58
C GLN A 452 0.66 22.77 8.02
N ASP A 453 1.35 23.50 7.14
CA ASP A 453 0.79 24.59 6.37
C ASP A 453 1.12 24.37 4.88
N LEU A 454 0.11 24.33 4.03
CA LEU A 454 0.24 24.35 2.59
C LEU A 454 -0.01 25.78 2.11
N ILE A 455 1.02 26.43 1.57
CA ILE A 455 1.05 27.85 1.25
C ILE A 455 1.07 28.05 -0.26
N HIS A 456 0.08 28.76 -0.79
CA HIS A 456 -0.05 29.08 -2.23
C HIS A 456 0.44 30.50 -2.52
N LEU A 457 1.57 30.63 -3.20
CA LEU A 457 2.21 31.91 -3.54
C LEU A 457 2.27 32.10 -5.07
N GLY A 458 1.11 32.28 -5.70
CA GLY A 458 1.00 32.34 -7.14
C GLY A 458 1.34 31.00 -7.81
N ASN A 459 2.48 30.93 -8.50
CA ASN A 459 2.94 29.69 -9.13
C ASN A 459 3.82 28.81 -8.21
N TRP A 460 3.98 29.18 -6.96
CA TRP A 460 4.71 28.41 -5.97
C TRP A 460 3.76 27.80 -4.97
N THR A 461 4.02 26.54 -4.62
CA THR A 461 3.39 25.84 -3.50
C THR A 461 4.46 25.42 -2.53
N VAL A 462 4.27 25.72 -1.26
CA VAL A 462 5.18 25.35 -0.15
C VAL A 462 4.37 24.57 0.86
N SER A 463 4.80 23.36 1.16
CA SER A 463 4.28 22.56 2.27
C SER A 463 5.34 22.51 3.36
N ALA A 464 5.04 23.05 4.53
CA ALA A 464 5.93 23.04 5.71
C ALA A 464 5.21 22.33 6.85
N GLY A 465 5.83 21.29 7.40
CA GLY A 465 5.26 20.47 8.45
C GLY A 465 6.24 20.16 9.58
N LEU A 466 5.70 19.90 10.74
CA LEU A 466 6.43 19.41 11.90
C LEU A 466 5.57 18.33 12.56
N ARG A 467 6.17 17.19 12.84
CA ARG A 467 5.56 16.11 13.60
C ARG A 467 6.42 15.78 14.81
N TRP A 468 5.79 15.54 15.93
CA TRP A 468 6.37 14.94 17.11
C TRP A 468 5.77 13.56 17.30
N ASP A 469 6.63 12.54 17.52
CA ASP A 469 6.26 11.18 17.84
C ASP A 469 6.87 10.77 19.16
N HIS A 470 6.10 10.07 19.98
CA HIS A 470 6.50 9.40 21.22
C HIS A 470 6.20 7.90 21.08
N TYR A 471 7.20 7.08 21.40
CA TYR A 471 7.14 5.62 21.35
C TYR A 471 7.55 5.06 22.71
N HIS A 472 6.73 4.17 23.24
CA HIS A 472 6.94 3.51 24.53
C HIS A 472 6.47 2.05 24.49
N LEU A 473 7.32 1.14 24.02
CA LEU A 473 7.17 -0.32 24.13
C LEU A 473 8.32 -0.86 24.99
N LEU A 474 9.49 -1.04 24.40
CA LEU A 474 10.69 -1.57 25.05
C LEU A 474 11.61 -0.45 25.54
N LEU A 475 11.52 0.68 24.90
CA LEU A 475 12.31 1.88 25.14
C LEU A 475 11.38 3.09 25.09
N ASP A 476 11.71 4.12 25.84
CA ASP A 476 11.04 5.41 25.78
C ASP A 476 11.81 6.32 24.83
N GLN A 477 11.22 6.70 23.71
CA GLN A 477 11.85 7.53 22.69
C GLN A 477 10.90 8.59 22.16
N ASN A 478 11.49 9.76 21.86
CA ASN A 478 10.81 10.88 21.24
C ASN A 478 11.54 11.29 19.97
N ALA A 479 10.77 11.65 18.94
CA ALA A 479 11.29 12.20 17.70
C ALA A 479 10.59 13.51 17.35
N VAL A 480 11.30 14.38 16.63
CA VAL A 480 10.73 15.59 16.03
C VAL A 480 11.14 15.59 14.57
N ASP A 481 10.16 15.55 13.69
CA ASP A 481 10.32 15.27 12.28
C ASP A 481 9.85 16.45 11.42
N PRO A 482 10.76 17.38 11.09
CA PRO A 482 10.49 18.46 10.16
C PRO A 482 10.34 17.93 8.73
N ARG A 483 9.40 18.51 7.98
CA ARG A 483 9.12 18.21 6.59
C ARG A 483 8.96 19.50 5.81
N LEU A 484 9.55 19.55 4.64
CA LEU A 484 9.48 20.72 3.77
C LEU A 484 9.41 20.27 2.32
N SER A 485 8.39 20.72 1.61
CA SER A 485 8.29 20.53 0.17
C SER A 485 7.99 21.85 -0.51
N ILE A 486 8.64 22.08 -1.64
CA ILE A 486 8.48 23.30 -2.44
C ILE A 486 8.29 22.88 -3.89
N SER A 487 7.26 23.42 -4.52
CA SER A 487 7.08 23.24 -5.96
C SER A 487 6.85 24.58 -6.67
N ARG A 488 7.11 24.56 -7.96
CA ARG A 488 6.86 25.70 -8.86
C ARG A 488 6.26 25.23 -10.17
N TYR A 489 5.11 25.78 -10.50
CA TYR A 489 4.45 25.56 -11.78
C TYR A 489 4.86 26.60 -12.81
N PHE A 490 5.24 26.16 -14.00
CA PHE A 490 5.58 26.97 -15.17
C PHE A 490 4.49 26.81 -16.23
N HIS A 491 3.52 27.71 -16.23
CA HIS A 491 2.36 27.68 -17.13
C HIS A 491 2.73 27.57 -18.63
N SER A 492 3.76 28.30 -19.08
CA SER A 492 4.17 28.30 -20.50
C SER A 492 4.76 26.95 -20.98
N ALA A 493 5.17 26.11 -20.04
CA ALA A 493 5.80 24.84 -20.32
C ALA A 493 4.97 23.63 -19.85
N ASP A 494 3.82 23.86 -19.18
CA ASP A 494 3.07 22.83 -18.46
C ASP A 494 3.99 21.94 -17.63
N LEU A 495 4.81 22.57 -16.78
CA LEU A 495 5.89 21.92 -16.02
C LEU A 495 5.78 22.31 -14.54
N VAL A 496 5.81 21.31 -13.68
CA VAL A 496 6.03 21.47 -12.22
C VAL A 496 7.45 20.97 -11.90
N LEU A 497 8.21 21.79 -11.19
CA LEU A 497 9.44 21.36 -10.52
C LEU A 497 9.18 21.29 -9.03
N HIS A 498 9.69 20.26 -8.36
CA HIS A 498 9.57 20.13 -6.92
C HIS A 498 10.87 19.69 -6.26
N PHE A 499 10.98 20.04 -4.98
CA PHE A 499 12.00 19.56 -4.06
C PHE A 499 11.32 19.25 -2.73
N SER A 500 11.70 18.14 -2.09
CA SER A 500 11.23 17.78 -0.75
C SER A 500 12.37 17.33 0.16
N TYR A 501 12.19 17.60 1.43
CA TYR A 501 12.94 17.05 2.55
C TYR A 501 11.97 16.55 3.60
N ASP A 502 12.11 15.25 3.94
CA ASP A 502 11.34 14.62 5.00
C ASP A 502 12.28 13.98 6.02
N ARG A 503 12.17 14.37 7.28
CA ARG A 503 12.68 13.57 8.38
C ARG A 503 11.58 12.62 8.82
N VAL A 504 11.89 11.34 8.99
CA VAL A 504 10.91 10.30 9.30
C VAL A 504 11.43 9.39 10.41
N PHE A 505 10.55 9.07 11.33
CA PHE A 505 10.76 8.16 12.44
C PHE A 505 9.95 6.87 12.17
N GLN A 506 10.57 5.69 12.36
CA GLN A 506 9.91 4.41 12.21
C GLN A 506 10.01 3.61 13.51
N THR A 507 8.86 3.22 14.05
CA THR A 507 8.79 2.27 15.16
C THR A 507 9.14 0.86 14.68
N PRO A 508 9.72 -0.01 15.53
CA PRO A 508 10.00 -1.40 15.19
C PRO A 508 8.73 -2.17 14.79
N SER A 509 8.90 -3.22 14.00
CA SER A 509 7.80 -4.15 13.71
C SER A 509 7.44 -4.97 14.96
N PHE A 510 6.20 -5.46 15.03
CA PHE A 510 5.74 -6.29 16.15
C PHE A 510 6.18 -7.76 16.04
N GLU A 511 6.73 -8.18 14.93
CA GLU A 511 7.14 -9.55 14.65
C GLU A 511 8.18 -10.06 15.66
N ASN A 512 7.74 -10.90 16.58
CA ASN A 512 8.59 -11.49 17.65
C ASN A 512 9.45 -10.48 18.41
N ILE A 513 8.97 -9.24 18.57
CA ILE A 513 9.73 -8.16 19.19
C ILE A 513 9.95 -8.38 20.68
N LEU A 514 8.99 -8.98 21.39
CA LEU A 514 9.12 -9.27 22.82
C LEU A 514 10.12 -10.38 23.04
N LEU A 515 10.09 -11.46 22.24
CA LEU A 515 11.10 -12.51 22.29
C LEU A 515 12.48 -11.96 21.96
N SER A 516 12.61 -11.20 20.86
CA SER A 516 13.88 -10.61 20.41
C SER A 516 14.51 -9.70 21.46
N SER A 517 13.71 -9.09 22.31
CA SER A 517 14.14 -8.20 23.36
C SER A 517 14.30 -8.88 24.72
N SER A 518 13.92 -10.13 24.82
CA SER A 518 14.03 -10.93 26.04
C SER A 518 15.41 -11.60 26.17
N THR A 519 15.90 -11.76 27.41
CA THR A 519 17.08 -12.59 27.67
C THR A 519 16.91 -14.05 27.28
N ALA A 520 15.66 -14.53 27.14
CA ALA A 520 15.37 -15.87 26.62
C ALA A 520 15.87 -16.07 25.18
N ALA A 521 15.90 -15.00 24.36
CA ALA A 521 16.39 -15.05 22.98
C ALA A 521 17.85 -15.54 22.86
N THR A 522 18.69 -15.31 23.88
CA THR A 522 20.08 -15.79 23.88
C THR A 522 20.19 -17.30 23.92
N ASN A 523 19.10 -17.98 24.26
CA ASN A 523 19.02 -19.46 24.30
C ASN A 523 18.51 -20.06 22.98
N LEU A 524 18.08 -19.26 22.00
CA LEU A 524 17.58 -19.77 20.71
C LEU A 524 18.66 -20.50 19.93
N GLN A 525 19.89 -20.01 19.96
CA GLN A 525 21.05 -20.65 19.32
C GLN A 525 22.34 -20.21 20.00
N THR A 526 23.34 -21.08 20.04
CA THR A 526 24.68 -20.72 20.57
C THR A 526 25.31 -19.62 19.76
N GLY A 527 25.81 -18.58 20.44
CA GLY A 527 26.45 -17.42 19.80
C GLY A 527 25.48 -16.34 19.32
N THR A 528 24.19 -16.45 19.67
CA THR A 528 23.18 -15.41 19.39
C THR A 528 23.59 -14.06 19.99
N LEU A 529 23.57 -13.01 19.17
CA LEU A 529 23.69 -11.63 19.61
C LEU A 529 22.32 -11.01 19.79
N GLN A 530 22.00 -10.57 21.00
CA GLN A 530 20.78 -9.86 21.32
C GLN A 530 21.11 -8.42 21.73
N LEU A 531 20.52 -7.45 21.06
CA LEU A 531 20.63 -6.02 21.32
C LEU A 531 19.23 -5.40 21.41
N PRO A 532 19.05 -4.30 22.16
CA PRO A 532 17.76 -3.60 22.22
C PRO A 532 17.29 -3.17 20.83
N VAL A 533 16.07 -3.53 20.47
CA VAL A 533 15.44 -3.03 19.24
C VAL A 533 15.08 -1.56 19.41
N ARG A 534 15.52 -0.72 18.49
CA ARG A 534 15.34 0.73 18.54
C ARG A 534 14.63 1.23 17.28
N PRO A 535 13.81 2.29 17.38
CA PRO A 535 13.28 2.97 16.21
C PRO A 535 14.37 3.45 15.25
N SER A 536 14.04 3.44 13.97
CA SER A 536 14.89 3.95 12.88
C SER A 536 14.58 5.43 12.63
N VAL A 537 15.59 6.20 12.17
CA VAL A 537 15.42 7.62 11.81
C VAL A 537 16.06 7.88 10.47
N GLY A 538 15.28 8.38 9.50
CA GLY A 538 15.72 8.68 8.15
C GLY A 538 15.62 10.16 7.79
N ASN A 539 16.55 10.63 6.95
CA ASN A 539 16.49 11.92 6.27
C ASN A 539 16.36 11.65 4.77
N TYR A 540 15.28 12.11 4.16
CA TYR A 540 14.95 11.87 2.78
C TYR A 540 14.99 13.17 2.00
N PHE A 541 15.64 13.14 0.86
CA PHE A 541 15.75 14.26 -0.07
C PHE A 541 15.26 13.80 -1.44
N GLU A 542 14.47 14.66 -2.07
CA GLU A 542 14.01 14.41 -3.43
C GLU A 542 14.00 15.73 -4.23
N ALA A 543 14.35 15.62 -5.50
CA ALA A 543 14.13 16.66 -6.49
C ALA A 543 13.54 16.02 -7.75
N GLY A 544 12.46 16.61 -8.26
CA GLY A 544 11.78 16.02 -9.40
C GLY A 544 11.06 17.04 -10.27
N LEU A 545 10.53 16.53 -11.36
CA LEU A 545 9.71 17.30 -12.29
C LEU A 545 8.54 16.48 -12.81
N THR A 546 7.43 17.16 -13.06
CA THR A 546 6.28 16.61 -13.79
C THR A 546 5.94 17.53 -14.94
N LYS A 547 5.89 16.98 -16.17
CA LYS A 547 5.63 17.74 -17.39
C LYS A 547 4.53 17.13 -18.23
N ALA A 548 3.59 17.95 -18.66
CA ALA A 548 2.61 17.57 -19.67
C ALA A 548 3.13 17.87 -21.09
N PHE A 549 2.91 16.94 -22.01
CA PHE A 549 3.17 17.10 -23.43
C PHE A 549 1.86 16.86 -24.21
N PHE A 550 1.56 17.73 -25.16
CA PHE A 550 0.45 17.58 -26.12
C PHE A 550 -0.94 17.30 -25.49
N LYS A 551 -1.18 17.65 -24.23
CA LYS A 551 -2.41 17.40 -23.46
C LYS A 551 -2.74 15.92 -23.21
N ASN A 552 -1.92 14.98 -23.63
CA ASN A 552 -2.22 13.54 -23.61
C ASN A 552 -1.08 12.71 -23.02
N LEU A 553 0.07 13.29 -22.75
CA LEU A 553 1.25 12.62 -22.26
C LEU A 553 1.78 13.36 -21.03
N ARG A 554 1.97 12.63 -19.92
CA ARG A 554 2.58 13.12 -18.68
C ARG A 554 3.87 12.37 -18.41
N LEU A 555 4.96 13.09 -18.20
CA LEU A 555 6.23 12.56 -17.74
C LEU A 555 6.50 13.08 -16.33
N SER A 556 6.72 12.17 -15.39
CA SER A 556 7.20 12.47 -14.04
C SER A 556 8.57 11.84 -13.87
N THR A 557 9.53 12.57 -13.34
CA THR A 557 10.87 12.04 -13.02
C THR A 557 11.37 12.66 -11.73
N ASN A 558 12.12 11.88 -10.96
CA ASN A 558 12.71 12.33 -9.71
C ASN A 558 14.04 11.63 -9.46
N TYR A 559 14.89 12.30 -8.69
CA TYR A 559 16.07 11.76 -8.04
C TYR A 559 15.88 11.85 -6.54
N PHE A 560 16.20 10.77 -5.83
CA PHE A 560 16.04 10.69 -4.39
C PHE A 560 17.31 10.22 -3.70
N ARG A 561 17.43 10.58 -2.42
CA ARG A 561 18.43 10.06 -1.48
C ARG A 561 17.82 9.89 -0.10
N ARG A 562 18.09 8.75 0.53
CA ARG A 562 17.69 8.38 1.89
C ARG A 562 18.94 8.05 2.71
N ASP A 563 19.14 8.75 3.80
CA ASP A 563 20.19 8.49 4.78
C ASP A 563 19.49 8.05 6.09
N VAL A 564 19.67 6.80 6.47
CA VAL A 564 18.96 6.18 7.60
C VAL A 564 19.93 5.75 8.67
N ASN A 565 19.62 6.05 9.93
CA ASN A 565 20.33 5.56 11.10
C ASN A 565 19.49 4.50 11.80
N ASN A 566 20.16 3.52 12.40
CA ASN A 566 19.55 2.34 12.99
C ASN A 566 18.61 1.66 11.99
N TYR A 567 19.19 1.31 10.83
CA TYR A 567 18.48 0.73 9.70
C TYR A 567 17.93 -0.65 10.07
N ALA A 568 16.61 -0.78 10.09
CA ALA A 568 15.94 -2.02 10.44
C ALA A 568 15.92 -2.99 9.25
N ASP A 569 16.01 -4.27 9.53
CA ASP A 569 15.89 -5.41 8.63
C ASP A 569 15.33 -6.60 9.45
N ASP A 570 15.04 -7.73 8.83
CA ASP A 570 14.54 -8.94 9.51
C ASP A 570 15.53 -10.10 9.38
N ASN A 571 15.63 -10.91 10.41
CA ASN A 571 16.42 -12.15 10.42
C ASN A 571 15.49 -13.34 10.65
N GLN A 572 15.63 -14.39 9.86
CA GLN A 572 14.76 -15.57 9.95
C GLN A 572 15.35 -16.67 10.84
N VAL A 573 14.45 -17.41 11.50
CA VAL A 573 14.82 -18.65 12.19
C VAL A 573 14.92 -19.77 11.16
N THR A 574 16.11 -20.35 11.00
CA THR A 574 16.40 -21.57 10.26
C THR A 574 15.30 -22.06 9.29
N ASN A 575 15.33 -21.64 8.03
CA ASN A 575 14.44 -22.12 6.96
C ASN A 575 12.92 -22.07 7.29
N THR A 576 12.50 -21.18 8.20
CA THR A 576 11.09 -20.88 8.48
C THR A 576 10.73 -19.49 7.97
N THR A 577 9.44 -19.19 7.85
CA THR A 577 8.95 -17.84 7.58
C THR A 577 8.91 -16.93 8.82
N ILE A 578 9.47 -17.37 9.94
CA ILE A 578 9.44 -16.65 11.22
C ILE A 578 10.61 -15.67 11.27
N GLY A 579 10.28 -14.39 11.25
CA GLY A 579 11.22 -13.27 11.29
C GLY A 579 11.49 -12.78 12.72
N PHE A 580 12.65 -12.17 12.90
CA PHE A 580 13.05 -11.41 14.08
C PHE A 580 13.66 -10.08 13.65
N PRO A 581 13.31 -8.97 14.28
CA PRO A 581 13.89 -7.68 13.91
C PRO A 581 15.41 -7.66 14.17
N ILE A 582 16.15 -7.10 13.23
CA ILE A 582 17.57 -6.78 13.31
C ILE A 582 17.77 -5.35 12.87
N ALA A 583 18.83 -4.69 13.33
CA ALA A 583 19.16 -3.34 12.86
C ALA A 583 20.67 -3.18 12.65
N PHE A 584 21.03 -2.42 11.62
CA PHE A 584 22.38 -2.02 11.26
C PHE A 584 22.64 -0.55 11.61
N GLN A 585 23.90 -0.16 11.70
CA GLN A 585 24.29 1.19 12.07
C GLN A 585 23.59 2.26 11.21
N LYS A 586 23.59 2.07 9.90
CA LYS A 586 22.95 2.96 8.94
C LYS A 586 22.74 2.30 7.60
N ALA A 587 21.89 2.92 6.76
CA ALA A 587 21.84 2.66 5.33
C ALA A 587 21.89 3.97 4.53
N ILE A 588 22.41 3.89 3.32
CA ILE A 588 22.42 4.98 2.33
C ILE A 588 21.85 4.42 1.05
N ILE A 589 20.71 4.99 0.61
CA ILE A 589 19.99 4.55 -0.56
C ILE A 589 19.74 5.76 -1.45
N TYR A 590 19.99 5.66 -2.74
CA TYR A 590 19.75 6.73 -3.70
C TYR A 590 19.38 6.16 -5.06
N GLY A 591 18.69 6.97 -5.86
CA GLY A 591 18.25 6.51 -7.17
C GLY A 591 17.52 7.56 -7.97
N ALA A 592 17.09 7.15 -9.16
CA ALA A 592 16.29 7.96 -10.06
C ALA A 592 15.10 7.15 -10.57
N GLU A 593 13.98 7.80 -10.70
CA GLU A 593 12.72 7.20 -11.14
C GLU A 593 12.10 8.02 -12.27
N GLY A 594 11.31 7.35 -13.09
CA GLY A 594 10.55 8.00 -14.14
C GLY A 594 9.28 7.26 -14.47
N LYS A 595 8.21 8.00 -14.74
CA LYS A 595 6.93 7.46 -15.20
C LYS A 595 6.40 8.27 -16.36
N LEU A 596 6.06 7.59 -17.43
CA LEU A 596 5.37 8.13 -18.57
C LEU A 596 3.93 7.62 -18.55
N ASP A 597 2.95 8.51 -18.42
CA ASP A 597 1.52 8.20 -18.44
C ASP A 597 0.88 8.72 -19.72
N VAL A 598 0.05 7.89 -20.33
CA VAL A 598 -0.82 8.20 -21.48
C VAL A 598 -2.26 7.88 -21.06
N PRO A 599 -3.00 8.83 -20.45
CA PRO A 599 -4.36 8.55 -19.97
C PRO A 599 -5.34 8.24 -21.10
N ASP A 600 -5.25 8.98 -22.21
CA ASP A 600 -6.09 8.76 -23.40
C ASP A 600 -5.46 9.45 -24.62
N TRP A 601 -5.03 8.67 -25.61
CA TRP A 601 -4.47 9.17 -26.87
C TRP A 601 -4.88 8.27 -28.03
N HIS A 602 -5.81 8.73 -28.87
CA HIS A 602 -6.28 7.99 -30.05
C HIS A 602 -6.67 6.53 -29.75
N ARG A 603 -7.43 6.30 -28.66
CA ARG A 603 -7.82 4.97 -28.14
C ARG A 603 -6.72 4.18 -27.44
N PHE A 604 -5.51 4.73 -27.30
CA PHE A 604 -4.47 4.18 -26.48
C PHE A 604 -4.51 4.79 -25.07
N SER A 605 -4.31 3.96 -24.08
CA SER A 605 -4.01 4.39 -22.71
C SER A 605 -2.94 3.48 -22.12
N GLY A 606 -2.18 3.97 -21.15
CA GLY A 606 -1.16 3.14 -20.53
C GLY A 606 -0.10 3.94 -19.79
N PHE A 607 0.90 3.23 -19.32
CA PHE A 607 2.05 3.79 -18.64
C PHE A 607 3.31 3.00 -18.91
N LEU A 608 4.45 3.64 -18.66
CA LEU A 608 5.77 3.02 -18.56
C LEU A 608 6.48 3.64 -17.35
N SER A 609 6.84 2.83 -16.37
CA SER A 609 7.65 3.24 -15.21
C SER A 609 9.04 2.61 -15.29
N TYR A 610 10.04 3.35 -14.85
CA TYR A 610 11.42 2.92 -14.70
C TYR A 610 11.97 3.42 -13.39
N SER A 611 12.73 2.56 -12.70
CA SER A 611 13.47 2.94 -11.51
C SER A 611 14.90 2.39 -11.58
N TRP A 612 15.83 3.22 -11.13
CA TRP A 612 17.20 2.84 -10.86
C TRP A 612 17.53 3.20 -9.42
N SER A 613 18.04 2.24 -8.64
CA SER A 613 18.40 2.46 -7.24
C SER A 613 19.68 1.73 -6.85
N VAL A 614 20.34 2.24 -5.82
CA VAL A 614 21.51 1.68 -5.17
C VAL A 614 21.34 1.80 -3.68
N GLY A 615 21.36 0.68 -2.96
CA GLY A 615 21.27 0.59 -1.52
C GLY A 615 22.52 -0.06 -0.92
N ASN A 616 23.01 0.51 0.20
CA ASN A 616 24.08 -0.07 1.01
C ASN A 616 23.75 0.06 2.49
N ALA A 617 23.81 -1.05 3.21
CA ALA A 617 23.75 -1.10 4.66
C ALA A 617 25.18 -1.17 5.26
N PHE A 618 25.34 -0.69 6.47
CA PHE A 618 26.65 -0.53 7.13
C PHE A 618 26.67 -1.19 8.49
N TYR A 619 27.68 -2.00 8.73
CA TYR A 619 28.00 -2.53 10.07
C TYR A 619 28.43 -1.43 11.06
N PRO A 620 28.36 -1.71 12.40
CA PRO A 620 27.94 -2.95 13.05
C PRO A 620 26.43 -3.16 13.12
N VAL A 621 26.00 -4.33 13.56
CA VAL A 621 24.64 -4.56 14.05
C VAL A 621 24.41 -3.70 15.29
N THR A 622 23.29 -2.99 15.36
CA THR A 622 22.97 -2.02 16.43
C THR A 622 21.72 -2.34 17.23
N GLY A 623 20.91 -3.31 16.77
CA GLY A 623 19.67 -3.70 17.45
C GLY A 623 19.15 -5.06 16.97
N GLY A 624 18.23 -5.62 17.75
CA GLY A 624 17.52 -6.85 17.43
C GLY A 624 18.28 -8.12 17.71
N LEU A 625 17.88 -9.19 17.04
CA LEU A 625 18.36 -10.55 17.24
C LEU A 625 19.15 -11.03 16.03
N PHE A 626 20.42 -11.32 16.22
CA PHE A 626 21.25 -11.99 15.22
C PHE A 626 21.50 -13.44 15.62
N LEU A 627 20.97 -14.37 14.83
CA LEU A 627 21.13 -15.80 15.01
C LEU A 627 22.39 -16.26 14.28
N GLY A 628 23.51 -16.42 14.98
CA GLY A 628 24.77 -16.87 14.41
C GLY A 628 25.94 -16.71 15.35
N ALA A 629 27.12 -17.22 14.98
CA ALA A 629 28.31 -17.08 15.81
C ALA A 629 28.76 -15.61 15.90
N GLN A 630 28.76 -15.06 17.11
CA GLN A 630 29.16 -13.65 17.38
C GLN A 630 30.50 -13.25 16.75
N GLY A 631 31.45 -14.17 16.62
CA GLY A 631 32.75 -13.93 15.99
C GLY A 631 32.72 -13.76 14.47
N MET A 632 31.60 -14.04 13.82
CA MET A 632 31.43 -13.90 12.37
C MET A 632 30.81 -12.55 11.95
N ILE A 633 30.29 -11.74 12.89
CA ILE A 633 29.65 -10.47 12.57
C ILE A 633 30.72 -9.42 12.33
N PRO A 634 30.78 -8.81 11.13
CA PRO A 634 31.69 -7.70 10.89
C PRO A 634 31.38 -6.51 11.79
N THR A 635 32.43 -5.88 12.32
CA THR A 635 32.31 -4.69 13.17
C THR A 635 32.42 -3.39 12.35
N SER A 636 32.74 -3.50 11.07
CA SER A 636 32.87 -2.37 10.14
C SER A 636 32.73 -2.84 8.70
N GLY A 637 32.51 -1.91 7.77
CA GLY A 637 32.30 -2.18 6.37
C GLY A 637 30.85 -1.91 5.95
N HIS A 638 30.55 -2.27 4.72
CA HIS A 638 29.22 -2.16 4.15
C HIS A 638 28.96 -3.34 3.21
N PHE A 639 27.69 -3.60 2.94
CA PHE A 639 27.21 -4.61 2.02
C PHE A 639 26.02 -4.05 1.22
N PRO A 640 25.73 -4.59 0.03
CA PRO A 640 24.50 -4.26 -0.65
C PRO A 640 23.30 -4.56 0.24
N ASP A 641 22.38 -3.61 0.34
CA ASP A 641 21.09 -3.82 0.97
C ASP A 641 20.37 -5.02 0.31
N SER A 642 19.65 -5.82 1.09
CA SER A 642 18.90 -7.00 0.59
C SER A 642 17.99 -6.63 -0.58
N GLN A 643 17.46 -5.43 -0.58
CA GLN A 643 16.55 -4.88 -1.59
C GLN A 643 17.25 -4.05 -2.69
N ASP A 644 18.59 -4.16 -2.83
CA ASP A 644 19.36 -3.43 -3.85
C ASP A 644 19.09 -3.95 -5.28
N GLN A 645 17.86 -3.76 -5.77
CA GLN A 645 17.48 -4.06 -7.15
C GLN A 645 17.81 -2.88 -8.07
N ARG A 646 18.82 -3.06 -8.93
CA ARG A 646 19.43 -1.96 -9.69
C ARG A 646 18.51 -1.33 -10.72
N ASN A 647 17.68 -2.09 -11.39
CA ASN A 647 16.77 -1.55 -12.41
C ASN A 647 15.46 -2.31 -12.40
N THR A 648 14.36 -1.57 -12.47
CA THR A 648 13.03 -2.12 -12.64
C THR A 648 12.31 -1.38 -13.75
N VAL A 649 11.56 -2.12 -14.58
CA VAL A 649 10.67 -1.55 -15.61
C VAL A 649 9.32 -2.18 -15.48
N ARG A 650 8.28 -1.37 -15.46
CA ARG A 650 6.88 -1.79 -15.52
C ARG A 650 6.19 -1.03 -16.63
N GLY A 651 5.44 -1.70 -17.46
CA GLY A 651 4.71 -1.02 -18.53
C GLY A 651 3.44 -1.75 -18.89
N ARG A 652 2.41 -0.98 -19.21
CA ARG A 652 1.14 -1.51 -19.75
C ARG A 652 0.58 -0.55 -20.78
N VAL A 653 0.21 -1.07 -21.92
CA VAL A 653 -0.48 -0.34 -22.99
C VAL A 653 -1.79 -1.03 -23.29
N ARG A 654 -2.88 -0.28 -23.25
CA ARG A 654 -4.23 -0.73 -23.62
C ARG A 654 -4.68 -0.02 -24.89
N TYR A 655 -5.32 -0.75 -25.80
CA TYR A 655 -5.92 -0.24 -27.02
C TYR A 655 -7.40 -0.57 -27.07
N GLN A 656 -8.25 0.46 -27.25
CA GLN A 656 -9.69 0.29 -27.43
C GLN A 656 -10.00 -0.06 -28.87
N VAL A 657 -10.17 -1.35 -29.17
CA VAL A 657 -10.42 -1.89 -30.52
C VAL A 657 -11.76 -1.42 -31.06
N ALA A 658 -12.80 -1.54 -30.25
CA ALA A 658 -14.17 -1.11 -30.52
C ALA A 658 -14.79 -0.49 -29.26
N SER A 659 -15.97 0.09 -29.33
CA SER A 659 -16.65 0.72 -28.19
C SER A 659 -16.83 -0.21 -26.97
N ARG A 660 -16.84 -1.52 -27.18
CA ARG A 660 -17.04 -2.55 -26.14
C ARG A 660 -15.88 -3.53 -26.01
N LEU A 661 -14.83 -3.41 -26.82
CA LEU A 661 -13.72 -4.38 -26.86
C LEU A 661 -12.38 -3.66 -26.75
N TRP A 662 -11.53 -4.11 -25.85
CA TRP A 662 -10.17 -3.62 -25.70
C TRP A 662 -9.18 -4.78 -25.57
N VAL A 663 -7.93 -4.51 -25.88
CA VAL A 663 -6.78 -5.38 -25.64
C VAL A 663 -5.69 -4.61 -24.93
N ALA A 664 -4.84 -5.32 -24.18
CA ALA A 664 -3.67 -4.70 -23.54
C ALA A 664 -2.48 -5.66 -23.57
N ALA A 665 -1.28 -5.07 -23.54
CA ALA A 665 -0.03 -5.77 -23.34
C ALA A 665 0.73 -5.11 -22.20
N GLY A 666 1.44 -5.91 -21.41
CA GLY A 666 2.28 -5.45 -20.32
C GLY A 666 3.66 -6.08 -20.36
N ILE A 667 4.62 -5.36 -19.80
CA ILE A 667 5.99 -5.82 -19.61
C ILE A 667 6.43 -5.58 -18.18
N GLN A 668 7.25 -6.50 -17.69
CA GLN A 668 7.96 -6.41 -16.43
C GLN A 668 9.41 -6.83 -16.65
N TYR A 669 10.35 -6.02 -16.19
CA TYR A 669 11.77 -6.31 -16.19
C TYR A 669 12.37 -5.94 -14.84
N ASP A 670 13.12 -6.87 -14.26
CA ASP A 670 13.78 -6.72 -12.97
C ASP A 670 15.21 -7.23 -13.08
N THR A 671 16.19 -6.42 -12.66
CA THR A 671 17.52 -6.93 -12.36
C THR A 671 17.45 -7.68 -11.03
N GLY A 672 18.16 -8.81 -10.94
CA GLY A 672 18.09 -9.65 -9.74
C GLY A 672 18.58 -8.96 -8.47
N LEU A 673 18.04 -9.38 -7.34
CA LEU A 673 18.47 -9.00 -6.01
C LEU A 673 19.86 -9.55 -5.69
N PRO A 674 20.61 -8.95 -4.76
CA PRO A 674 21.83 -9.53 -4.22
C PRO A 674 21.47 -10.75 -3.36
N PHE A 675 22.40 -11.72 -3.27
CA PHE A 675 22.27 -12.84 -2.33
C PHE A 675 23.57 -13.05 -1.59
N GLN A 676 23.50 -13.69 -0.42
CA GLN A 676 24.67 -14.11 0.33
C GLN A 676 24.82 -15.62 0.25
N PHE A 677 25.92 -16.05 -0.37
CA PHE A 677 26.25 -17.46 -0.49
C PHE A 677 27.37 -17.82 0.50
N GLN A 678 27.03 -18.64 1.48
CA GLN A 678 28.01 -19.15 2.44
C GLN A 678 28.44 -20.57 2.01
N CYS A 679 29.71 -20.71 1.72
CA CYS A 679 30.30 -22.00 1.38
C CYS A 679 31.25 -22.41 2.51
N ASP A 680 31.11 -23.66 2.99
CA ASP A 680 32.01 -24.19 4.00
C ASP A 680 33.48 -24.08 3.48
N SER A 681 34.33 -23.49 4.29
CA SER A 681 35.77 -23.28 3.94
C SER A 681 36.52 -24.58 3.59
N ARG A 682 35.98 -25.74 3.92
CA ARG A 682 36.51 -27.05 3.59
C ARG A 682 36.08 -27.56 2.21
N LEU A 683 35.09 -26.91 1.58
CA LEU A 683 34.56 -27.26 0.28
C LEU A 683 35.02 -26.24 -0.78
N THR A 684 35.06 -26.69 -2.03
CA THR A 684 35.22 -25.78 -3.17
C THR A 684 33.87 -25.14 -3.49
N LEU A 685 33.89 -23.94 -4.09
CA LEU A 685 32.67 -23.27 -4.56
C LEU A 685 31.79 -24.20 -5.42
N GLN A 686 32.42 -25.03 -6.25
CA GLN A 686 31.68 -25.97 -7.10
C GLN A 686 30.96 -27.08 -6.30
N GLN A 687 31.57 -27.53 -5.22
CA GLN A 687 30.93 -28.52 -4.34
C GLN A 687 29.76 -27.90 -3.59
N CYS A 688 29.89 -26.68 -3.11
CA CYS A 688 28.79 -25.95 -2.49
C CYS A 688 27.63 -25.74 -3.49
N ILE A 689 27.91 -25.25 -4.69
CA ILE A 689 26.90 -25.09 -5.76
C ILE A 689 26.21 -26.42 -6.08
N GLN A 690 26.96 -27.55 -6.08
CA GLN A 690 26.38 -28.88 -6.33
C GLN A 690 25.42 -29.28 -5.18
N GLY A 691 25.69 -28.87 -3.95
CA GLY A 691 24.76 -29.02 -2.83
C GLY A 691 23.46 -28.26 -3.09
N GLU A 692 23.54 -26.98 -3.47
CA GLU A 692 22.36 -26.16 -3.79
C GLU A 692 21.55 -26.74 -4.96
N VAL A 693 22.22 -27.34 -5.96
CA VAL A 693 21.52 -28.04 -7.06
C VAL A 693 20.68 -29.21 -6.54
N GLN A 694 21.17 -29.92 -5.53
CA GLN A 694 20.42 -31.05 -4.94
C GLN A 694 19.18 -30.56 -4.17
N THR A 695 19.27 -29.40 -3.53
CA THR A 695 18.17 -28.83 -2.74
C THR A 695 17.15 -28.13 -3.62
N TYR A 696 17.58 -27.23 -4.51
CA TYR A 696 16.69 -26.32 -5.25
C TYR A 696 16.53 -26.66 -6.74
N GLY A 697 17.32 -27.58 -7.26
CA GLY A 697 17.31 -28.00 -8.66
C GLY A 697 18.17 -27.13 -9.58
N GLN A 698 18.67 -27.73 -10.66
CA GLN A 698 19.54 -27.06 -11.64
C GLN A 698 18.90 -25.81 -12.26
N GLN A 699 17.59 -25.83 -12.49
CA GLN A 699 16.87 -24.70 -13.13
C GLN A 699 16.94 -23.42 -12.29
N VAL A 700 16.85 -23.53 -10.97
CA VAL A 700 16.99 -22.40 -10.04
C VAL A 700 18.43 -21.91 -10.05
N ILE A 701 19.40 -22.82 -9.92
CA ILE A 701 20.81 -22.48 -9.87
C ILE A 701 21.30 -21.83 -11.17
N ASP A 702 20.74 -22.20 -12.32
CA ASP A 702 21.02 -21.53 -13.61
C ASP A 702 20.54 -20.06 -13.62
N ARG A 703 19.70 -19.65 -12.68
CA ARG A 703 19.26 -18.26 -12.49
C ARG A 703 20.17 -17.45 -11.56
N ILE A 704 21.20 -18.07 -10.97
CA ILE A 704 22.06 -17.45 -9.96
C ILE A 704 23.42 -17.12 -10.55
N ASN A 705 23.85 -15.87 -10.44
CA ASN A 705 25.17 -15.42 -10.84
C ASN A 705 26.11 -15.36 -9.64
N PHE A 706 26.73 -16.48 -9.29
CA PHE A 706 27.65 -16.61 -8.15
C PHE A 706 28.87 -15.68 -8.24
N ASN A 707 29.28 -15.27 -9.46
CA ASN A 707 30.42 -14.36 -9.65
C ASN A 707 30.07 -12.91 -9.28
N LEU A 708 28.83 -12.50 -9.50
CA LEU A 708 28.35 -11.15 -9.19
C LEU A 708 27.63 -11.07 -7.85
N GLY A 709 27.33 -12.20 -7.20
CA GLY A 709 26.51 -12.27 -5.98
C GLY A 709 25.09 -11.75 -6.22
N ARG A 710 24.50 -12.04 -7.39
CA ARG A 710 23.16 -11.58 -7.76
C ARG A 710 22.39 -12.62 -8.57
N ILE A 711 21.09 -12.57 -8.47
CA ILE A 711 20.17 -13.31 -9.34
C ILE A 711 20.24 -12.72 -10.77
N TYR A 712 20.08 -13.55 -11.80
CA TYR A 712 20.00 -13.08 -13.18
C TYR A 712 18.69 -12.33 -13.43
N PRO A 713 18.70 -11.29 -14.29
CA PRO A 713 17.50 -10.50 -14.61
C PRO A 713 16.33 -11.34 -15.12
N SER A 714 15.12 -10.91 -14.79
CA SER A 714 13.84 -11.47 -15.25
C SER A 714 13.17 -10.53 -16.25
N PHE A 715 12.57 -11.07 -17.31
CA PHE A 715 11.75 -10.33 -18.27
C PHE A 715 10.48 -11.09 -18.58
N GLN A 716 9.35 -10.50 -18.20
CA GLN A 716 8.03 -11.09 -18.35
C GLN A 716 7.14 -10.24 -19.25
N VAL A 717 6.27 -10.91 -19.98
CA VAL A 717 5.24 -10.30 -20.83
C VAL A 717 3.89 -10.77 -20.37
N SER A 718 2.93 -9.85 -20.31
CA SER A 718 1.51 -10.14 -20.05
C SER A 718 0.65 -9.61 -21.18
N ALA A 719 -0.52 -10.20 -21.37
CA ALA A 719 -1.53 -9.72 -22.30
C ALA A 719 -2.92 -9.86 -21.69
N SER A 720 -3.82 -8.95 -22.07
CA SER A 720 -5.20 -8.96 -21.60
C SER A 720 -6.14 -8.63 -22.73
N ALA A 721 -7.36 -9.16 -22.68
CA ALA A 721 -8.47 -8.77 -23.52
C ALA A 721 -9.74 -8.61 -22.66
N GLY A 722 -10.51 -7.56 -22.88
CA GLY A 722 -11.74 -7.34 -22.13
C GLY A 722 -12.85 -6.81 -23.03
N ALA A 723 -14.08 -7.21 -22.71
CA ALA A 723 -15.26 -6.83 -23.46
C ALA A 723 -16.46 -6.53 -22.54
N ASP A 724 -17.21 -5.46 -22.87
CA ASP A 724 -18.54 -5.23 -22.31
C ASP A 724 -19.52 -6.16 -23.05
N VAL A 725 -19.81 -7.31 -22.44
CA VAL A 725 -20.69 -8.35 -23.05
C VAL A 725 -22.17 -7.98 -23.00
N TYR A 726 -22.56 -7.18 -21.99
CA TYR A 726 -23.92 -6.65 -21.88
C TYR A 726 -23.88 -5.24 -21.26
N LYS A 727 -24.72 -4.34 -21.75
CA LYS A 727 -24.87 -2.99 -21.20
C LYS A 727 -26.30 -2.49 -21.40
N SER A 728 -27.00 -2.22 -20.31
CA SER A 728 -28.28 -1.51 -20.22
C SER A 728 -28.18 -0.31 -19.29
N GLU A 729 -29.29 0.36 -19.00
CA GLU A 729 -29.34 1.48 -18.04
C GLU A 729 -29.04 1.05 -16.59
N HIS A 730 -29.41 -0.19 -16.23
CA HIS A 730 -29.31 -0.70 -14.85
C HIS A 730 -28.38 -1.90 -14.69
N LEU A 731 -27.80 -2.42 -15.77
CA LEU A 731 -26.94 -3.60 -15.70
C LEU A 731 -25.81 -3.49 -16.70
N LYS A 732 -24.58 -3.61 -16.22
CA LYS A 732 -23.37 -3.71 -17.03
C LYS A 732 -22.66 -5.02 -16.69
N MET A 733 -22.34 -5.82 -17.73
CA MET A 733 -21.51 -7.02 -17.58
C MET A 733 -20.27 -6.89 -18.45
N SER A 734 -19.10 -7.10 -17.88
CA SER A 734 -17.82 -7.12 -18.59
C SER A 734 -17.05 -8.39 -18.27
N LEU A 735 -16.42 -8.97 -19.30
CA LEU A 735 -15.54 -10.11 -19.19
C LEU A 735 -14.13 -9.69 -19.55
N GLN A 736 -13.15 -10.10 -18.75
CA GLN A 736 -11.73 -9.91 -18.99
C GLN A 736 -11.03 -11.27 -18.93
N ILE A 737 -10.04 -11.47 -19.80
CA ILE A 737 -9.12 -12.61 -19.78
C ILE A 737 -7.71 -12.06 -19.76
N ASP A 738 -6.88 -12.59 -18.88
CA ASP A 738 -5.50 -12.22 -18.68
C ASP A 738 -4.57 -13.41 -18.85
N GLY A 739 -3.43 -13.19 -19.50
CA GLY A 739 -2.30 -14.12 -19.53
C GLY A 739 -1.08 -13.42 -18.93
N GLN A 740 -0.47 -14.01 -17.93
CA GLN A 740 0.71 -13.50 -17.26
C GLN A 740 1.93 -14.39 -17.49
N ASN A 741 3.11 -13.79 -17.38
CA ASN A 741 4.39 -14.48 -17.64
C ASN A 741 4.31 -15.34 -18.92
N LEU A 742 3.83 -14.78 -20.02
CA LEU A 742 3.66 -15.49 -21.29
C LEU A 742 4.98 -16.01 -21.85
N THR A 743 6.08 -15.38 -21.48
CA THR A 743 7.46 -15.81 -21.75
C THR A 743 7.84 -17.09 -20.99
N ASN A 744 7.09 -17.44 -19.94
CA ASN A 744 7.33 -18.56 -19.03
C ASN A 744 8.77 -18.59 -18.46
N VAL A 745 9.27 -17.40 -18.11
CA VAL A 745 10.58 -17.27 -17.47
C VAL A 745 10.47 -17.79 -16.04
N LEU A 746 11.42 -18.61 -15.61
CA LEU A 746 11.60 -18.92 -14.20
C LEU A 746 12.12 -17.66 -13.51
N ASP A 747 11.25 -17.02 -12.74
CA ASP A 747 11.54 -15.79 -12.02
C ASP A 747 11.97 -16.15 -10.59
N VAL A 748 13.27 -16.20 -10.35
CA VAL A 748 13.81 -16.29 -9.00
C VAL A 748 13.82 -14.87 -8.45
N ILE A 749 12.90 -14.57 -7.52
CA ILE A 749 12.76 -13.26 -6.87
C ILE A 749 13.87 -13.11 -5.85
N ASP A 750 14.04 -14.14 -4.99
CA ASP A 750 15.02 -14.16 -3.94
C ASP A 750 15.69 -15.53 -3.84
N PHE A 751 16.96 -15.56 -3.41
CA PHE A 751 17.75 -16.78 -3.28
C PHE A 751 18.75 -16.64 -2.13
N GLY A 752 18.45 -17.25 -0.98
CA GLY A 752 19.35 -17.23 0.18
C GLY A 752 19.81 -15.80 0.52
N GLY A 753 18.90 -14.85 0.57
CA GLY A 753 19.18 -13.48 1.00
C GLY A 753 19.77 -13.49 2.41
N LEU A 754 20.36 -12.37 2.82
CA LEU A 754 20.94 -12.22 4.16
C LEU A 754 19.95 -12.60 5.25
N PHE A 755 18.65 -12.35 4.99
CA PHE A 755 17.58 -12.40 5.97
C PHE A 755 16.27 -12.96 5.40
N SER A 756 16.21 -13.24 4.10
CA SER A 756 15.05 -13.78 3.42
C SER A 756 15.33 -15.17 2.83
N GLY A 757 14.30 -16.02 2.81
CA GLY A 757 14.37 -17.34 2.20
C GLY A 757 14.30 -17.28 0.66
N ASN A 758 14.31 -18.46 0.02
CA ASN A 758 14.12 -18.53 -1.42
C ASN A 758 12.67 -18.22 -1.81
N ALA A 759 12.50 -17.51 -2.90
CA ALA A 759 11.18 -17.15 -3.44
C ALA A 759 11.18 -17.22 -4.96
N ILE A 760 10.24 -17.97 -5.52
CA ILE A 760 10.07 -18.12 -6.97
C ILE A 760 8.74 -17.51 -7.38
N GLY A 761 8.77 -16.65 -8.36
CA GLY A 761 7.58 -16.05 -8.95
C GLY A 761 6.73 -17.07 -9.71
N PRO A 762 5.45 -16.77 -9.92
CA PRO A 762 4.53 -17.70 -10.58
C PRO A 762 4.94 -17.96 -12.02
N PRO A 763 4.83 -19.21 -12.50
CA PRO A 763 5.02 -19.54 -13.90
C PRO A 763 3.89 -18.96 -14.76
N ARG A 764 3.89 -19.23 -16.07
CA ARG A 764 2.81 -18.78 -16.97
C ARG A 764 1.44 -19.15 -16.43
N SER A 765 0.56 -18.15 -16.37
CA SER A 765 -0.80 -18.31 -15.86
C SER A 765 -1.82 -17.66 -16.78
N VAL A 766 -3.05 -18.14 -16.70
CA VAL A 766 -4.22 -17.57 -17.39
C VAL A 766 -5.34 -17.44 -16.38
N SER A 767 -6.05 -16.32 -16.42
CA SER A 767 -7.22 -16.07 -15.57
C SER A 767 -8.34 -15.39 -16.35
N ALA A 768 -9.55 -15.53 -15.85
CA ALA A 768 -10.72 -14.84 -16.37
C ALA A 768 -11.48 -14.16 -15.22
N ARG A 769 -12.09 -13.00 -15.52
CA ARG A 769 -12.80 -12.19 -14.55
C ARG A 769 -14.09 -11.64 -15.18
N LEU A 770 -15.24 -11.98 -14.57
CA LEU A 770 -16.57 -11.50 -14.94
C LEU A 770 -17.02 -10.47 -13.90
N LYS A 771 -17.24 -9.24 -14.35
CA LYS A 771 -17.77 -8.16 -13.53
C LYS A 771 -19.20 -7.83 -13.91
N ILE A 772 -20.04 -7.64 -12.90
CA ILE A 772 -21.47 -7.28 -13.02
C ILE A 772 -21.69 -6.05 -12.16
N GLY A 773 -22.11 -4.93 -12.76
CA GLY A 773 -22.50 -3.70 -12.04
C GLY A 773 -24.00 -3.43 -12.24
N PHE A 774 -24.71 -3.02 -11.18
CA PHE A 774 -26.16 -2.79 -11.15
C PHE A 774 -26.56 -1.60 -10.28
#